data_85296cf9d2281c4057ff37fa7df0aed4
#
_entry.id   85296cf9d2281c4057ff37fa7df0aed4
#
_cell.length_a   1.000
_cell.length_b   1.000
_cell.length_c   1.000
_cell.angle_alpha   90.00
_cell.angle_beta   90.00
_cell.angle_gamma   90.00
#
_symmetry.space_group_name_H-M   'P 1'
#
loop_
_entity.id
_entity.type
_entity.pdbx_description
1 polymer ?
#
loop_
_entity_poly.entity_id
_entity_poly.type
_entity_poly.pdbx_seq_one_letter_code
_entity_poly.pdbx_strand_id
1 'polypeptide(L)'
;MDRKALDFDLKALLSYASANVTGFPPSPSNFTVSKFGHGQSNPTYKLEVGSGASLKRYVLRKKPAGKLLPSAHAVEREFQVLQALGTHTLVPVPKVFCLCTDPSVIGTPFYIMEFLEGRIFLDPKLPGVAPEKRRALYQATAKALASLHSADVDTIGLGKYGRRDNYCKRQVERWAKQYIASTGEGKPKRNPKMSELIDWLKQHIPLEDSSGAAAGLVHGDFRIDNLVFHPIEDRVIGILDWELSTLGNQMCDVAYSSLPYNVDLGVELGEGLEQTGIPEGIPSQAQYVAEYCSSSGKPWPSSEWKFYIAFSLFRGASIYAGIYSRWIMGNASGGESAQHAGERANFIIDFAWEFIRQESVLPKHPPSGSAFVSQDYLKRSGQESEDQVFSKGGGKFVPGKRVLELRNRLLKFLEDHIYPMEKEFYKLAESTSRWTVHPEEERLKELAKKEGLWNLWIPFDSAARARKLIFDGSNHLLSENTYDRLLGAGLSNLEYGYLCEIMGRSVWAPQVFNCGAPDTGNMEVLLRYGNKEQLLEWLVPLLEGKIRSGFAMTEPRVASSDATNIECSIKRQGDSYIINGIKWWTSGAMDPRCRLLIVMGKTDFNAAMHKQQSMILVDIQTPGVHIKRPLTVFGFDDAPHGHAEVLFENVCVPAKNILLGEGRGFEIAQGRLGPGRLHHCMRLMGAAERGMQIMAQRALSRKVFGKLIAEQGSFRSDIAKCRIELVKTRLLVLEAADQLDRLGNKKARGTLAMAKVAAPNMALMVLDMAMQVHGAAGLSSDTCLAHLWATARTLRIADGPDEVHLGTIAKLELQRAKL
;
A
#
# COMPACT_ATOMS: atom_id res chain seq x y z
N MET A 1 31.50 7.75 -47.39
CA MET A 1 31.11 7.98 -45.96
C MET A 1 32.28 8.71 -45.32
N ASP A 2 32.15 9.99 -45.05
CA ASP A 2 33.23 10.87 -44.59
C ASP A 2 33.76 10.40 -43.21
N ARG A 3 35.04 10.07 -43.18
CA ARG A 3 35.79 9.97 -41.93
C ARG A 3 36.03 11.41 -41.41
N LYS A 4 35.07 12.00 -40.69
CA LYS A 4 35.38 13.13 -39.83
C LYS A 4 36.43 12.66 -38.83
N ALA A 5 37.65 13.26 -38.89
CA ALA A 5 38.74 12.92 -37.97
C ALA A 5 38.28 13.07 -36.53
N LEU A 6 38.53 12.06 -35.73
CA LEU A 6 38.30 12.12 -34.28
C LEU A 6 39.23 13.21 -33.70
N ASP A 7 38.73 13.94 -32.71
CA ASP A 7 39.42 15.05 -32.04
C ASP A 7 40.38 14.56 -30.93
N PHE A 8 40.73 13.26 -30.89
CA PHE A 8 41.58 12.64 -29.85
C PHE A 8 42.30 11.38 -30.33
N ASP A 9 43.38 10.99 -29.58
CA ASP A 9 44.23 9.85 -29.90
C ASP A 9 43.58 8.51 -29.54
N LEU A 10 43.34 7.69 -30.59
CA LEU A 10 42.76 6.36 -30.46
C LEU A 10 43.67 5.36 -29.73
N LYS A 11 45.00 5.48 -29.87
CA LYS A 11 45.97 4.57 -29.24
C LYS A 11 45.99 4.84 -27.73
N ALA A 12 45.99 6.09 -27.32
CA ALA A 12 45.95 6.48 -25.94
C ALA A 12 44.64 6.02 -25.26
N LEU A 13 43.47 6.21 -25.95
CA LEU A 13 42.18 5.70 -25.45
C LEU A 13 42.20 4.18 -25.29
N LEU A 14 42.69 3.46 -26.29
CA LEU A 14 42.76 1.99 -26.28
C LEU A 14 43.61 1.48 -25.11
N SER A 15 44.81 2.06 -24.91
CA SER A 15 45.71 1.72 -23.80
C SER A 15 45.04 1.96 -22.46
N TYR A 16 44.39 3.12 -22.29
CA TYR A 16 43.66 3.46 -21.06
C TYR A 16 42.47 2.50 -20.78
N ALA A 17 41.67 2.21 -21.80
CA ALA A 17 40.53 1.33 -21.68
C ALA A 17 40.93 -0.11 -21.33
N SER A 18 42.00 -0.62 -21.97
CA SER A 18 42.53 -1.97 -21.70
C SER A 18 43.05 -2.12 -20.27
N ALA A 19 43.57 -1.06 -19.66
CA ALA A 19 44.07 -1.07 -18.29
C ALA A 19 42.97 -0.87 -17.22
N ASN A 20 41.88 -0.12 -17.54
CA ASN A 20 40.94 0.38 -16.54
C ASN A 20 39.52 -0.17 -16.68
N VAL A 21 39.16 -0.83 -17.81
CA VAL A 21 37.83 -1.40 -18.02
C VAL A 21 37.86 -2.90 -17.81
N THR A 22 37.19 -3.37 -16.78
CA THR A 22 37.13 -4.81 -16.44
C THR A 22 36.56 -5.62 -17.60
N GLY A 23 37.33 -6.61 -18.09
CA GLY A 23 36.93 -7.48 -19.21
C GLY A 23 37.09 -6.86 -20.61
N PHE A 24 37.77 -5.72 -20.72
CA PHE A 24 38.17 -5.17 -21.99
C PHE A 24 39.35 -6.00 -22.55
N PRO A 25 39.35 -6.36 -23.85
CA PRO A 25 40.47 -7.16 -24.41
C PRO A 25 41.79 -6.39 -24.38
N PRO A 26 42.88 -6.99 -23.89
CA PRO A 26 44.17 -6.29 -23.73
C PRO A 26 44.86 -5.93 -25.07
N SER A 27 44.59 -6.67 -26.14
CA SER A 27 45.14 -6.40 -27.48
C SER A 27 44.06 -6.80 -28.52
N PRO A 28 43.07 -5.98 -28.73
CA PRO A 28 41.97 -6.33 -29.63
C PRO A 28 42.45 -6.32 -31.10
N SER A 29 42.01 -7.32 -31.85
CA SER A 29 42.29 -7.42 -33.29
C SER A 29 41.61 -6.33 -34.11
N ASN A 30 40.54 -5.72 -33.57
CA ASN A 30 39.82 -4.61 -34.16
C ASN A 30 39.29 -3.68 -33.05
N PHE A 31 39.51 -2.36 -33.24
CA PHE A 31 38.99 -1.31 -32.38
C PHE A 31 38.47 -0.15 -33.25
N THR A 32 37.18 0.10 -33.14
CA THR A 32 36.53 1.20 -33.88
C THR A 32 35.81 2.12 -32.94
N VAL A 33 35.81 3.41 -33.26
CA VAL A 33 35.14 4.47 -32.52
C VAL A 33 34.26 5.26 -33.49
N SER A 34 32.98 5.38 -33.18
CA SER A 34 32.03 6.16 -33.95
C SER A 34 31.24 7.09 -33.05
N LYS A 35 31.07 8.35 -33.49
CA LYS A 35 30.26 9.33 -32.74
C LYS A 35 28.78 9.07 -32.94
N PHE A 36 27.97 9.15 -31.86
CA PHE A 36 26.52 9.11 -31.98
C PHE A 36 26.01 10.38 -32.70
N GLY A 37 25.01 10.22 -33.56
CA GLY A 37 24.40 11.32 -34.33
C GLY A 37 23.51 12.24 -33.49
N HIS A 38 23.08 11.81 -32.32
CA HIS A 38 22.20 12.53 -31.40
C HIS A 38 22.94 12.86 -30.11
N GLY A 39 22.58 13.95 -29.44
CA GLY A 39 23.20 14.46 -28.22
C GLY A 39 24.12 15.64 -28.47
N GLN A 40 23.70 16.85 -28.02
CA GLN A 40 24.40 18.11 -28.34
C GLN A 40 25.34 18.61 -27.24
N SER A 41 25.21 18.11 -26.00
CA SER A 41 25.92 18.68 -24.86
C SER A 41 27.28 18.02 -24.63
N ASN A 42 27.33 16.75 -24.26
CA ASN A 42 28.57 16.01 -24.05
C ASN A 42 28.83 15.04 -25.20
N PRO A 43 29.95 15.16 -25.96
CA PRO A 43 30.26 14.25 -27.03
C PRO A 43 30.27 12.80 -26.59
N THR A 44 29.46 11.95 -27.24
CA THR A 44 29.25 10.56 -26.90
C THR A 44 29.64 9.66 -28.06
N TYR A 45 30.42 8.60 -27.81
CA TYR A 45 30.96 7.72 -28.84
C TYR A 45 30.67 6.26 -28.52
N LYS A 46 30.40 5.48 -29.55
CA LYS A 46 30.33 4.01 -29.48
C LYS A 46 31.73 3.44 -29.69
N LEU A 47 32.18 2.59 -28.79
CA LEU A 47 33.41 1.84 -28.89
C LEU A 47 33.05 0.39 -29.25
N GLU A 48 33.63 -0.16 -30.34
CA GLU A 48 33.44 -1.55 -30.73
C GLU A 48 34.80 -2.25 -30.72
N VAL A 49 34.89 -3.37 -30.01
CA VAL A 49 36.15 -4.07 -29.73
C VAL A 49 36.00 -5.54 -30.09
N GLY A 50 36.87 -6.06 -30.97
CA GLY A 50 36.81 -7.43 -31.46
C GLY A 50 35.97 -7.60 -32.71
N SER A 51 35.62 -8.84 -33.08
CA SER A 51 34.83 -9.16 -34.27
C SER A 51 34.00 -10.44 -34.06
N GLY A 52 32.93 -10.60 -34.82
CA GLY A 52 32.05 -11.76 -34.76
C GLY A 52 31.47 -12.02 -33.37
N ALA A 53 31.54 -13.24 -32.87
CA ALA A 53 30.99 -13.62 -31.56
C ALA A 53 31.75 -12.99 -30.37
N SER A 54 32.97 -12.47 -30.57
CA SER A 54 33.73 -11.78 -29.53
C SER A 54 33.58 -10.26 -29.52
N LEU A 55 32.71 -9.72 -30.37
CA LEU A 55 32.43 -8.27 -30.41
C LEU A 55 31.84 -7.75 -29.12
N LYS A 56 32.53 -6.83 -28.48
CA LYS A 56 32.07 -6.09 -27.29
C LYS A 56 31.82 -4.63 -27.65
N ARG A 57 30.79 -4.04 -27.06
CA ARG A 57 30.41 -2.65 -27.25
C ARG A 57 30.42 -1.89 -25.94
N TYR A 58 30.92 -0.65 -25.99
CA TYR A 58 30.95 0.27 -24.86
C TYR A 58 30.56 1.67 -25.33
N VAL A 59 30.22 2.54 -24.41
CA VAL A 59 29.96 3.95 -24.66
C VAL A 59 31.00 4.79 -23.94
N LEU A 60 31.62 5.73 -24.65
CA LEU A 60 32.48 6.75 -24.10
C LEU A 60 31.76 8.10 -24.13
N ARG A 61 31.71 8.79 -23.01
CA ARG A 61 31.14 10.13 -22.88
C ARG A 61 32.23 11.07 -22.33
N LYS A 62 32.50 12.17 -23.05
CA LYS A 62 33.60 13.10 -22.72
C LYS A 62 33.11 14.53 -22.61
N LYS A 63 33.85 15.37 -21.88
CA LYS A 63 33.63 16.81 -21.88
C LYS A 63 33.93 17.41 -23.26
N PRO A 64 33.17 18.45 -23.72
CA PRO A 64 33.54 19.21 -24.91
C PRO A 64 34.89 19.89 -24.72
N ALA A 65 35.62 20.12 -25.84
CA ALA A 65 36.85 20.91 -25.83
C ALA A 65 36.53 22.40 -25.70
N GLY A 66 37.39 23.19 -25.03
CA GLY A 66 37.28 24.64 -24.92
C GLY A 66 36.95 25.16 -23.53
N LYS A 67 36.78 26.50 -23.41
CA LYS A 67 36.40 27.14 -22.13
C LYS A 67 34.92 26.88 -21.84
N LEU A 68 34.64 26.13 -20.78
CA LEU A 68 33.30 25.81 -20.32
C LEU A 68 32.93 26.70 -19.11
N LEU A 69 31.64 26.95 -18.94
CA LEU A 69 31.13 27.61 -17.72
C LEU A 69 31.36 26.69 -16.51
N PRO A 70 31.64 27.24 -15.32
CA PRO A 70 31.79 26.44 -14.11
C PRO A 70 30.56 25.58 -13.88
N SER A 71 30.76 24.28 -13.58
CA SER A 71 29.75 23.24 -13.40
C SER A 71 28.90 22.78 -14.61
N ALA A 72 29.13 23.34 -15.80
CA ALA A 72 28.54 22.80 -17.01
C ALA A 72 29.35 21.59 -17.51
N HIS A 73 28.65 20.58 -18.08
CA HIS A 73 29.28 19.41 -18.71
C HIS A 73 30.15 18.56 -17.75
N ALA A 74 29.73 18.39 -16.48
CA ALA A 74 30.49 17.68 -15.44
C ALA A 74 30.28 16.17 -15.57
N VAL A 75 31.05 15.49 -16.44
CA VAL A 75 31.01 14.03 -16.63
C VAL A 75 31.34 13.25 -15.35
N GLU A 76 32.08 13.82 -14.42
CA GLU A 76 32.36 13.27 -13.10
C GLU A 76 31.09 13.12 -12.26
N ARG A 77 30.16 14.08 -12.37
CA ARG A 77 28.87 14.03 -11.68
C ARG A 77 27.96 12.96 -12.30
N GLU A 78 27.95 12.85 -13.63
CA GLU A 78 27.20 11.82 -14.34
C GLU A 78 27.71 10.42 -13.92
N PHE A 79 29.02 10.22 -13.90
CA PHE A 79 29.63 8.98 -13.44
C PHE A 79 29.25 8.66 -11.99
N GLN A 80 29.32 9.63 -11.09
CA GLN A 80 28.99 9.45 -9.67
C GLN A 80 27.55 8.97 -9.46
N VAL A 81 26.57 9.57 -10.13
CA VAL A 81 25.16 9.18 -9.99
C VAL A 81 24.89 7.82 -10.59
N LEU A 82 25.44 7.54 -11.78
CA LEU A 82 25.32 6.25 -12.45
C LEU A 82 25.93 5.12 -11.61
N GLN A 83 27.11 5.35 -11.01
CA GLN A 83 27.78 4.38 -10.14
C GLN A 83 26.96 4.11 -8.88
N ALA A 84 26.45 5.15 -8.22
CA ALA A 84 25.65 5.02 -7.01
C ALA A 84 24.36 4.24 -7.27
N LEU A 85 23.61 4.60 -8.31
CA LEU A 85 22.37 3.92 -8.68
C LEU A 85 22.61 2.47 -9.11
N GLY A 86 23.59 2.23 -9.99
CA GLY A 86 23.88 0.88 -10.49
C GLY A 86 24.46 -0.07 -9.45
N THR A 87 25.07 0.45 -8.37
CA THR A 87 25.65 -0.37 -7.29
C THR A 87 24.64 -0.68 -6.18
N HIS A 88 23.77 0.28 -5.84
CA HIS A 88 22.97 0.22 -4.62
C HIS A 88 21.45 0.12 -4.86
N THR A 89 20.98 0.17 -6.12
CA THR A 89 19.55 0.17 -6.42
C THR A 89 19.22 -0.75 -7.60
N LEU A 90 17.91 -0.94 -7.83
CA LEU A 90 17.36 -1.60 -9.03
C LEU A 90 16.93 -0.59 -10.12
N VAL A 91 17.28 0.69 -9.98
CA VAL A 91 17.02 1.69 -11.00
C VAL A 91 17.76 1.31 -12.28
N PRO A 92 17.09 1.22 -13.43
CA PRO A 92 17.72 0.83 -14.68
C PRO A 92 18.66 1.93 -15.18
N VAL A 93 19.96 1.71 -15.02
CA VAL A 93 21.02 2.61 -15.52
C VAL A 93 22.13 1.79 -16.16
N PRO A 94 22.84 2.33 -17.18
CA PRO A 94 24.00 1.65 -17.73
C PRO A 94 25.10 1.50 -16.68
N LYS A 95 25.73 0.32 -16.64
CA LYS A 95 26.87 0.07 -15.78
C LYS A 95 28.05 0.96 -16.20
N VAL A 96 28.62 1.68 -15.25
CA VAL A 96 29.87 2.43 -15.48
C VAL A 96 31.08 1.60 -15.16
N PHE A 97 32.16 1.74 -15.94
CA PHE A 97 33.38 0.95 -15.81
C PHE A 97 34.53 1.76 -15.25
N CYS A 98 34.81 2.93 -15.81
CA CYS A 98 35.89 3.80 -15.33
C CYS A 98 35.59 5.28 -15.62
N LEU A 99 36.19 6.14 -14.77
CA LEU A 99 36.24 7.59 -14.95
C LEU A 99 37.69 8.01 -15.12
N CYS A 100 38.02 8.74 -16.17
CA CYS A 100 39.30 9.37 -16.40
C CYS A 100 39.18 10.90 -16.24
N THR A 101 39.91 11.44 -15.26
CA THR A 101 39.96 12.89 -15.02
C THR A 101 41.25 13.51 -15.59
N ASP A 102 42.15 12.69 -16.11
CA ASP A 102 43.43 13.13 -16.71
C ASP A 102 43.20 13.55 -18.18
N PRO A 103 43.32 14.86 -18.48
CA PRO A 103 43.19 15.35 -19.86
C PRO A 103 44.31 14.91 -20.81
N SER A 104 45.43 14.40 -20.31
CA SER A 104 46.55 13.95 -21.17
C SER A 104 46.18 12.72 -22.03
N VAL A 105 45.14 11.96 -21.63
CA VAL A 105 44.74 10.73 -22.35
C VAL A 105 44.03 11.04 -23.66
N ILE A 106 42.93 11.84 -23.63
CA ILE A 106 42.13 12.20 -24.82
C ILE A 106 41.74 13.68 -24.89
N GLY A 107 42.50 14.55 -24.24
CA GLY A 107 42.32 16.00 -24.24
C GLY A 107 41.33 16.53 -23.23
N THR A 108 40.38 15.74 -22.73
CA THR A 108 39.34 16.12 -21.77
C THR A 108 38.96 14.94 -20.87
N PRO A 109 38.43 15.20 -19.66
CA PRO A 109 37.87 14.16 -18.82
C PRO A 109 36.75 13.39 -19.54
N PHE A 110 36.67 12.08 -19.24
CA PHE A 110 35.67 11.17 -19.83
C PHE A 110 35.36 10.00 -18.89
N TYR A 111 34.25 9.30 -19.18
CA TYR A 111 33.97 8.00 -18.59
C TYR A 111 33.53 6.97 -19.64
N ILE A 112 33.70 5.70 -19.28
CA ILE A 112 33.28 4.57 -20.13
C ILE A 112 32.18 3.82 -19.38
N MET A 113 31.09 3.54 -20.12
CA MET A 113 29.92 2.80 -19.61
C MET A 113 29.48 1.72 -20.58
N GLU A 114 28.58 0.89 -20.13
CA GLU A 114 27.91 -0.18 -20.87
C GLU A 114 27.16 0.37 -22.08
N PHE A 115 27.25 -0.33 -23.18
CA PHE A 115 26.37 -0.12 -24.32
C PHE A 115 25.12 -0.97 -24.14
N LEU A 116 23.97 -0.34 -23.94
CA LEU A 116 22.70 -1.01 -23.79
C LEU A 116 22.11 -1.34 -25.16
N GLU A 117 21.93 -2.62 -25.44
CA GLU A 117 21.22 -3.05 -26.64
C GLU A 117 19.72 -2.99 -26.41
N GLY A 118 19.02 -2.03 -27.05
CA GLY A 118 17.60 -1.81 -26.81
C GLY A 118 16.97 -0.87 -27.83
N ARG A 119 15.68 -0.57 -27.60
CA ARG A 119 14.86 0.33 -28.41
C ARG A 119 14.86 1.72 -27.77
N ILE A 120 15.06 2.75 -28.56
CA ILE A 120 14.89 4.17 -28.17
C ILE A 120 13.78 4.76 -29.03
N PHE A 121 12.84 5.45 -28.43
CA PHE A 121 11.72 6.09 -29.11
C PHE A 121 11.90 7.61 -29.07
N LEU A 122 12.13 8.23 -30.22
CA LEU A 122 12.33 9.67 -30.31
C LEU A 122 11.01 10.45 -30.32
N ASP A 123 9.95 9.83 -30.87
CA ASP A 123 8.61 10.42 -30.95
C ASP A 123 7.71 9.83 -29.84
N PRO A 124 7.19 10.65 -28.92
CA PRO A 124 6.30 10.20 -27.84
C PRO A 124 4.97 9.62 -28.34
N LYS A 125 4.58 9.86 -29.61
CA LYS A 125 3.40 9.24 -30.23
C LYS A 125 3.60 7.75 -30.52
N LEU A 126 4.84 7.26 -30.47
CA LEU A 126 5.22 5.86 -30.73
C LEU A 126 4.67 5.34 -32.07
N PRO A 127 5.00 5.99 -33.21
CA PRO A 127 4.50 5.56 -34.51
C PRO A 127 4.93 4.12 -34.82
N GLY A 128 4.04 3.34 -35.44
CA GLY A 128 4.30 1.93 -35.76
C GLY A 128 4.22 0.94 -34.58
N VAL A 129 3.97 1.42 -33.35
CA VAL A 129 3.79 0.55 -32.17
C VAL A 129 2.30 0.26 -31.96
N ALA A 130 1.95 -1.00 -31.67
CA ALA A 130 0.56 -1.41 -31.41
C ALA A 130 0.01 -0.77 -30.11
N PRO A 131 -1.30 -0.48 -30.04
CA PRO A 131 -1.90 0.24 -28.89
C PRO A 131 -1.60 -0.38 -27.53
N GLU A 132 -1.64 -1.71 -27.42
CA GLU A 132 -1.36 -2.42 -26.16
C GLU A 132 0.10 -2.23 -25.73
N LYS A 133 1.03 -2.24 -26.69
CA LYS A 133 2.45 -2.00 -26.44
C LYS A 133 2.75 -0.54 -26.11
N ARG A 134 2.05 0.44 -26.75
CA ARG A 134 2.16 1.85 -26.38
C ARG A 134 1.82 2.05 -24.89
N ARG A 135 0.73 1.44 -24.44
CA ARG A 135 0.33 1.45 -23.03
C ARG A 135 1.40 0.88 -22.12
N ALA A 136 1.93 -0.30 -22.44
CA ALA A 136 2.97 -0.95 -21.66
C ALA A 136 4.26 -0.12 -21.58
N LEU A 137 4.67 0.53 -22.66
CA LEU A 137 5.86 1.39 -22.71
C LEU A 137 5.69 2.66 -21.84
N TYR A 138 4.51 3.30 -21.86
CA TYR A 138 4.22 4.45 -21.00
C TYR A 138 4.16 4.07 -19.51
N GLN A 139 3.65 2.87 -19.21
CA GLN A 139 3.73 2.32 -17.86
C GLN A 139 5.17 2.10 -17.41
N ALA A 140 5.97 1.47 -18.26
CA ALA A 140 7.38 1.23 -17.96
C ALA A 140 8.12 2.55 -17.73
N THR A 141 7.76 3.60 -18.47
CA THR A 141 8.29 4.96 -18.30
C THR A 141 7.95 5.52 -16.91
N ALA A 142 6.66 5.48 -16.52
CA ALA A 142 6.21 5.95 -15.20
C ALA A 142 6.85 5.17 -14.04
N LYS A 143 6.97 3.85 -14.19
CA LYS A 143 7.61 2.98 -13.19
C LYS A 143 9.11 3.22 -13.07
N ALA A 144 9.81 3.45 -14.18
CA ALA A 144 11.23 3.78 -14.16
C ALA A 144 11.49 5.10 -13.42
N LEU A 145 10.64 6.12 -13.64
CA LEU A 145 10.69 7.37 -12.90
C LEU A 145 10.36 7.18 -11.42
N ALA A 146 9.35 6.39 -11.10
CA ALA A 146 8.99 6.07 -9.73
C ALA A 146 10.12 5.31 -9.00
N SER A 147 10.76 4.35 -9.66
CA SER A 147 11.91 3.63 -9.12
C SER A 147 13.08 4.56 -8.82
N LEU A 148 13.39 5.49 -9.74
CA LEU A 148 14.40 6.52 -9.53
C LEU A 148 14.09 7.38 -8.31
N HIS A 149 12.85 7.84 -8.19
CA HIS A 149 12.42 8.73 -7.11
C HIS A 149 12.23 8.02 -5.76
N SER A 150 12.25 6.71 -5.73
CA SER A 150 12.22 5.89 -4.51
C SER A 150 13.62 5.61 -3.95
N ALA A 151 14.70 5.96 -4.69
CA ALA A 151 16.05 5.77 -4.22
C ALA A 151 16.36 6.70 -3.03
N ASP A 152 16.77 6.14 -1.91
CA ASP A 152 17.22 6.90 -0.76
C ASP A 152 18.63 7.43 -0.99
N VAL A 153 18.73 8.74 -1.23
CA VAL A 153 19.97 9.42 -1.60
C VAL A 153 21.05 9.38 -0.52
N ASP A 154 20.70 9.22 0.73
CA ASP A 154 21.66 9.11 1.83
C ASP A 154 22.28 7.72 1.87
N THR A 155 21.47 6.69 1.74
CA THR A 155 21.94 5.29 1.78
C THR A 155 22.81 4.92 0.58
N ILE A 156 22.60 5.55 -0.58
CA ILE A 156 23.39 5.32 -1.79
C ILE A 156 24.60 6.26 -1.93
N GLY A 157 24.88 7.07 -0.91
CA GLY A 157 26.05 7.97 -0.89
C GLY A 157 25.92 9.27 -1.68
N LEU A 158 24.70 9.64 -2.11
CA LEU A 158 24.42 10.89 -2.83
C LEU A 158 23.89 12.03 -1.93
N GLY A 159 23.94 11.90 -0.61
CA GLY A 159 23.42 12.91 0.32
C GLY A 159 24.02 14.31 0.16
N LYS A 160 25.24 14.42 -0.38
CA LYS A 160 25.95 15.68 -0.70
C LYS A 160 25.95 16.02 -2.19
N TYR A 161 25.20 15.30 -3.02
CA TYR A 161 25.17 15.49 -4.48
C TYR A 161 24.57 16.83 -4.91
N GLY A 162 23.69 17.42 -4.09
CA GLY A 162 23.06 18.72 -4.30
C GLY A 162 22.45 19.28 -3.02
N ARG A 163 21.97 20.52 -3.08
CA ARG A 163 21.19 21.12 -1.99
C ARG A 163 19.74 20.68 -2.08
N ARG A 164 19.15 20.33 -0.95
CA ARG A 164 17.77 19.82 -0.87
C ARG A 164 16.72 20.93 -0.75
N ASP A 165 17.04 21.97 0.00
CA ASP A 165 16.15 23.08 0.29
C ASP A 165 15.96 24.06 -0.89
N ASN A 166 14.77 24.64 -0.98
CA ASN A 166 14.44 25.71 -1.92
C ASN A 166 14.80 25.39 -3.39
N TYR A 167 14.57 24.15 -3.84
CA TYR A 167 14.95 23.72 -5.19
C TYR A 167 14.22 24.53 -6.26
N CYS A 168 12.89 24.61 -6.22
CA CYS A 168 12.08 25.32 -7.21
C CYS A 168 12.45 26.82 -7.21
N LYS A 169 12.59 27.43 -6.04
CA LYS A 169 13.01 28.83 -5.91
C LYS A 169 14.36 29.08 -6.59
N ARG A 170 15.38 28.29 -6.28
CA ARG A 170 16.71 28.42 -6.86
C ARG A 170 16.72 28.22 -8.38
N GLN A 171 15.91 27.26 -8.87
CA GLN A 171 15.83 27.01 -10.31
C GLN A 171 15.10 28.14 -11.04
N VAL A 172 14.01 28.68 -10.49
CA VAL A 172 13.33 29.87 -11.04
C VAL A 172 14.32 31.03 -11.14
N GLU A 173 15.06 31.33 -10.09
CA GLU A 173 16.07 32.39 -10.08
C GLU A 173 17.21 32.16 -11.09
N ARG A 174 17.71 30.91 -11.18
CA ARG A 174 18.76 30.52 -12.14
C ARG A 174 18.33 30.73 -13.58
N TRP A 175 17.17 30.18 -13.94
CA TRP A 175 16.67 30.26 -15.32
C TRP A 175 16.21 31.67 -15.69
N ALA A 176 15.70 32.45 -14.73
CA ALA A 176 15.41 33.87 -14.92
C ALA A 176 16.70 34.65 -15.24
N LYS A 177 17.77 34.44 -14.48
CA LYS A 177 19.07 35.06 -14.77
C LYS A 177 19.59 34.67 -16.15
N GLN A 178 19.45 33.40 -16.56
CA GLN A 178 19.88 32.92 -17.85
C GLN A 178 19.08 33.55 -18.99
N TYR A 179 17.75 33.65 -18.84
CA TYR A 179 16.88 34.32 -19.81
C TYR A 179 17.24 35.80 -19.97
N ILE A 180 17.39 36.52 -18.84
CA ILE A 180 17.80 37.93 -18.85
C ILE A 180 19.16 38.12 -19.53
N ALA A 181 20.12 37.24 -19.27
CA ALA A 181 21.45 37.29 -19.92
C ALA A 181 21.40 36.97 -21.41
N SER A 182 20.40 36.25 -21.89
CA SER A 182 20.22 35.87 -23.30
C SER A 182 19.37 36.83 -24.10
N THR A 183 18.80 37.90 -23.46
CA THR A 183 17.87 38.84 -24.07
C THR A 183 18.21 40.28 -23.64
N GLY A 184 17.92 41.27 -24.50
CA GLY A 184 18.15 42.69 -24.21
C GLY A 184 18.95 43.40 -25.27
N GLU A 185 19.68 44.45 -24.92
CA GLU A 185 20.45 45.28 -25.86
C GLU A 185 21.51 44.44 -26.59
N GLY A 186 21.52 44.51 -27.94
CA GLY A 186 22.39 43.68 -28.78
C GLY A 186 22.03 42.18 -28.84
N LYS A 187 20.89 41.75 -28.29
CA LYS A 187 20.41 40.39 -28.23
C LYS A 187 18.92 40.33 -28.58
N PRO A 188 18.30 39.13 -28.64
CA PRO A 188 16.86 39.04 -28.86
C PRO A 188 16.06 39.94 -27.94
N LYS A 189 14.98 40.57 -28.45
CA LYS A 189 14.08 41.41 -27.65
C LYS A 189 13.45 40.61 -26.50
N ARG A 190 13.47 41.19 -25.30
CA ARG A 190 12.86 40.58 -24.12
C ARG A 190 11.34 40.57 -24.26
N ASN A 191 10.72 39.40 -24.02
CA ASN A 191 9.28 39.28 -23.96
C ASN A 191 8.75 39.74 -22.59
N PRO A 192 7.84 40.75 -22.53
CA PRO A 192 7.30 41.25 -21.24
C PRO A 192 6.57 40.19 -20.42
N LYS A 193 5.81 39.30 -21.09
CA LYS A 193 5.08 38.20 -20.47
C LYS A 193 6.00 37.24 -19.72
N MET A 194 7.27 37.12 -20.11
CA MET A 194 8.24 36.30 -19.38
C MET A 194 8.57 36.88 -18.02
N SER A 195 8.63 38.20 -17.89
CA SER A 195 8.85 38.85 -16.58
C SER A 195 7.68 38.60 -15.65
N GLU A 196 6.46 38.72 -16.15
CA GLU A 196 5.24 38.40 -15.41
C GLU A 196 5.20 36.92 -15.00
N LEU A 197 5.60 36.00 -15.90
CA LEU A 197 5.67 34.55 -15.60
C LEU A 197 6.69 34.25 -14.49
N ILE A 198 7.83 34.90 -14.51
CA ILE A 198 8.83 34.79 -13.44
C ILE A 198 8.26 35.23 -12.09
N ASP A 199 7.53 36.33 -12.05
CA ASP A 199 6.92 36.85 -10.82
C ASP A 199 5.77 35.95 -10.34
N TRP A 200 4.97 35.43 -11.25
CA TRP A 200 3.94 34.43 -10.91
C TRP A 200 4.56 33.15 -10.30
N LEU A 201 5.60 32.60 -10.93
CA LEU A 201 6.31 31.42 -10.42
C LEU A 201 6.89 31.66 -9.02
N LYS A 202 7.45 32.85 -8.75
CA LYS A 202 7.98 33.18 -7.41
C LYS A 202 6.89 33.22 -6.33
N GLN A 203 5.68 33.65 -6.71
CA GLN A 203 4.53 33.74 -5.79
C GLN A 203 3.84 32.38 -5.52
N HIS A 204 4.03 31.40 -6.42
CA HIS A 204 3.35 30.10 -6.37
C HIS A 204 4.29 28.91 -6.10
N ILE A 205 5.48 29.17 -5.53
CA ILE A 205 6.42 28.12 -5.14
C ILE A 205 5.74 27.18 -4.13
N PRO A 206 5.76 25.85 -4.34
CA PRO A 206 5.19 24.89 -3.39
C PRO A 206 5.74 25.07 -1.97
N LEU A 207 4.87 25.03 -0.95
CA LEU A 207 5.24 25.25 0.45
C LEU A 207 6.31 24.26 0.95
N GLU A 208 6.26 23.03 0.48
CA GLU A 208 7.21 21.97 0.83
C GLU A 208 8.63 22.19 0.28
N ASP A 209 8.80 23.06 -0.73
CA ASP A 209 10.11 23.35 -1.34
C ASP A 209 11.10 23.97 -0.33
N SER A 210 10.61 24.74 0.62
CA SER A 210 11.45 25.43 1.63
C SER A 210 12.07 24.47 2.64
N SER A 211 11.35 23.41 3.04
CA SER A 211 11.79 22.43 4.03
C SER A 211 12.75 21.39 3.45
N GLY A 212 12.77 21.21 2.12
CA GLY A 212 13.47 20.11 1.47
C GLY A 212 12.90 18.71 1.79
N ALA A 213 11.73 18.63 2.43
CA ALA A 213 11.12 17.35 2.82
C ALA A 213 10.70 16.48 1.62
N ALA A 214 10.36 17.12 0.48
CA ALA A 214 10.05 16.45 -0.78
C ALA A 214 11.28 16.23 -1.67
N ALA A 215 12.48 16.54 -1.19
CA ALA A 215 13.69 16.50 -1.99
C ALA A 215 14.24 15.06 -2.08
N GLY A 216 14.46 14.62 -3.31
CA GLY A 216 15.13 13.38 -3.65
C GLY A 216 16.01 13.58 -4.87
N LEU A 217 16.45 12.49 -5.49
CA LEU A 217 17.20 12.57 -6.75
C LEU A 217 16.27 12.99 -7.88
N VAL A 218 16.63 14.06 -8.56
CA VAL A 218 15.96 14.63 -9.76
C VAL A 218 16.84 14.35 -10.95
N HIS A 219 16.28 13.77 -12.01
CA HIS A 219 16.97 13.57 -13.29
C HIS A 219 17.19 14.89 -14.02
N GLY A 220 16.16 15.72 -14.05
CA GLY A 220 16.16 17.03 -14.66
C GLY A 220 15.87 17.05 -16.16
N ASP A 221 15.94 15.92 -16.86
CA ASP A 221 15.57 15.78 -18.28
C ASP A 221 14.95 14.40 -18.57
N PHE A 222 14.02 13.97 -17.73
CA PHE A 222 13.39 12.65 -17.84
C PHE A 222 12.34 12.65 -18.96
N ARG A 223 12.69 12.07 -20.10
CA ARG A 223 11.87 11.98 -21.30
C ARG A 223 11.96 10.58 -21.90
N ILE A 224 10.98 10.20 -22.73
CA ILE A 224 10.92 8.86 -23.35
C ILE A 224 12.12 8.57 -24.27
N ASP A 225 12.65 9.58 -24.92
CA ASP A 225 13.82 9.49 -25.80
C ASP A 225 15.16 9.39 -25.05
N ASN A 226 15.16 9.67 -23.74
CA ASN A 226 16.27 9.40 -22.83
C ASN A 226 16.17 8.01 -22.15
N LEU A 227 15.26 7.14 -22.60
CA LEU A 227 15.07 5.79 -22.09
C LEU A 227 15.45 4.74 -23.12
N VAL A 228 16.17 3.72 -22.68
CA VAL A 228 16.42 2.51 -23.45
C VAL A 228 15.46 1.43 -23.00
N PHE A 229 14.61 0.97 -23.89
CA PHE A 229 13.70 -0.15 -23.66
C PHE A 229 14.34 -1.48 -24.09
N HIS A 230 14.00 -2.55 -23.41
CA HIS A 230 14.46 -3.88 -23.78
C HIS A 230 14.12 -4.21 -25.24
N PRO A 231 14.95 -4.99 -25.97
CA PRO A 231 14.73 -5.25 -27.42
C PRO A 231 13.36 -5.88 -27.72
N ILE A 232 12.86 -6.71 -26.83
CA ILE A 232 11.62 -7.51 -27.02
C ILE A 232 10.55 -7.15 -26.00
N GLU A 233 10.90 -7.03 -24.70
CA GLU A 233 9.98 -6.77 -23.60
C GLU A 233 9.66 -5.27 -23.49
N ASP A 234 8.48 -4.94 -22.96
CA ASP A 234 8.06 -3.56 -22.78
C ASP A 234 8.47 -3.03 -21.38
N ARG A 235 9.78 -3.04 -21.09
CA ARG A 235 10.37 -2.50 -19.86
C ARG A 235 11.59 -1.63 -20.16
N VAL A 236 11.87 -0.66 -19.31
CA VAL A 236 13.07 0.18 -19.38
C VAL A 236 14.28 -0.61 -18.86
N ILE A 237 15.38 -0.57 -19.59
CA ILE A 237 16.66 -1.16 -19.22
C ILE A 237 17.77 -0.12 -18.98
N GLY A 238 17.51 1.14 -19.33
CA GLY A 238 18.45 2.22 -19.07
C GLY A 238 17.82 3.61 -19.11
N ILE A 239 18.19 4.43 -18.14
CA ILE A 239 17.89 5.86 -18.09
C ILE A 239 19.21 6.57 -18.46
N LEU A 240 19.17 7.42 -19.50
CA LEU A 240 20.31 8.11 -20.07
C LEU A 240 20.27 9.60 -19.76
N ASP A 241 21.39 10.29 -19.98
CA ASP A 241 21.55 11.75 -19.95
C ASP A 241 21.35 12.41 -18.58
N TRP A 242 22.28 12.11 -17.68
CA TRP A 242 22.27 12.55 -16.27
C TRP A 242 22.90 13.93 -16.02
N GLU A 243 23.19 14.72 -17.08
CA GLU A 243 23.94 15.98 -16.93
C GLU A 243 23.22 17.05 -16.10
N LEU A 244 21.88 17.02 -16.04
CA LEU A 244 21.05 17.96 -15.29
C LEU A 244 20.64 17.43 -13.90
N SER A 245 21.09 16.23 -13.55
CA SER A 245 20.69 15.58 -12.30
C SER A 245 21.19 16.31 -11.06
N THR A 246 20.36 16.31 -10.02
CA THR A 246 20.62 16.98 -8.72
C THR A 246 19.69 16.48 -7.64
N LEU A 247 19.81 17.02 -6.43
CA LEU A 247 18.79 16.85 -5.39
C LEU A 247 17.78 17.98 -5.44
N GLY A 248 16.48 17.64 -5.38
CA GLY A 248 15.42 18.62 -5.48
C GLY A 248 14.02 18.04 -5.42
N ASN A 249 13.04 18.85 -5.78
CA ASN A 249 11.64 18.43 -5.82
C ASN A 249 11.38 17.54 -7.03
N GLN A 250 11.14 16.26 -6.74
CA GLN A 250 10.98 15.18 -7.74
C GLN A 250 9.73 15.35 -8.62
N MET A 251 8.72 16.10 -8.17
CA MET A 251 7.53 16.37 -8.96
C MET A 251 7.84 17.21 -10.23
N CYS A 252 8.96 17.92 -10.22
CA CYS A 252 9.44 18.63 -11.41
C CYS A 252 9.78 17.68 -12.59
N ASP A 253 10.32 16.50 -12.33
CA ASP A 253 10.57 15.48 -13.36
C ASP A 253 9.27 14.89 -13.90
N VAL A 254 8.29 14.67 -13.03
CA VAL A 254 6.97 14.15 -13.43
C VAL A 254 6.26 15.14 -14.37
N ALA A 255 6.29 16.42 -13.99
CA ALA A 255 5.72 17.48 -14.82
C ALA A 255 6.46 17.63 -16.17
N TYR A 256 7.78 17.56 -16.13
CA TYR A 256 8.60 17.65 -17.32
C TYR A 256 8.37 16.47 -18.29
N SER A 257 8.31 15.26 -17.76
CA SER A 257 7.94 14.05 -18.52
C SER A 257 6.52 14.10 -19.11
N SER A 258 5.64 14.93 -18.51
CA SER A 258 4.25 15.10 -18.93
C SER A 258 4.06 16.25 -19.94
N LEU A 259 5.11 17.01 -20.30
CA LEU A 259 4.97 18.14 -21.22
C LEU A 259 4.36 17.77 -22.57
N PRO A 260 4.68 16.61 -23.20
CA PRO A 260 4.08 16.23 -24.49
C PRO A 260 2.54 16.14 -24.48
N TYR A 261 1.92 15.96 -23.30
CA TYR A 261 0.46 15.98 -23.17
C TYR A 261 -0.16 17.38 -23.29
N ASN A 262 0.64 18.43 -23.14
CA ASN A 262 0.15 19.81 -23.04
C ASN A 262 0.58 20.66 -24.23
N VAL A 263 1.78 20.43 -24.76
CA VAL A 263 2.36 21.30 -25.79
C VAL A 263 3.29 20.51 -26.69
N ASP A 264 3.33 20.92 -27.97
CA ASP A 264 4.34 20.49 -28.92
C ASP A 264 5.56 21.42 -28.84
N LEU A 265 6.66 20.91 -28.32
CA LEU A 265 7.90 21.67 -28.19
C LEU A 265 8.88 21.40 -29.35
N GLY A 266 8.47 20.62 -30.36
CA GLY A 266 9.28 20.19 -31.50
C GLY A 266 10.27 19.07 -31.14
N VAL A 267 11.02 18.60 -32.16
CA VAL A 267 11.93 17.45 -32.08
C VAL A 267 13.00 17.58 -30.98
N GLU A 268 13.41 18.79 -30.62
CA GLU A 268 14.48 19.04 -29.65
C GLU A 268 14.04 18.91 -28.18
N LEU A 269 12.79 19.28 -27.86
CA LEU A 269 12.23 19.20 -26.50
C LEU A 269 11.03 18.27 -26.40
N GLY A 270 10.66 17.59 -27.47
CA GLY A 270 9.59 16.59 -27.52
C GLY A 270 8.40 17.05 -28.36
N GLU A 271 7.98 16.22 -29.31
CA GLU A 271 6.76 16.42 -30.07
C GLU A 271 5.52 16.27 -29.18
N GLY A 272 4.46 17.07 -29.47
CA GLY A 272 3.24 17.07 -28.70
C GLY A 272 2.29 15.91 -29.04
N LEU A 273 1.49 15.50 -28.06
CA LEU A 273 0.45 14.48 -28.20
C LEU A 273 -0.92 15.11 -28.56
N GLU A 274 -1.12 16.43 -28.29
CA GLU A 274 -2.45 17.05 -28.32
C GLU A 274 -2.94 17.49 -29.70
N GLN A 275 -2.06 17.90 -30.63
CA GLN A 275 -2.49 18.52 -31.90
C GLN A 275 -3.29 17.59 -32.81
N THR A 276 -3.13 16.29 -32.70
CA THR A 276 -3.81 15.27 -33.52
C THR A 276 -4.67 14.30 -32.68
N GLY A 277 -4.87 14.60 -31.37
CA GLY A 277 -5.45 13.66 -30.42
C GLY A 277 -4.44 12.65 -29.90
N ILE A 278 -4.60 12.20 -28.64
CA ILE A 278 -3.73 11.19 -28.04
C ILE A 278 -3.92 9.87 -28.80
N PRO A 279 -2.86 9.28 -29.39
CA PRO A 279 -2.98 8.02 -30.11
C PRO A 279 -3.52 6.90 -29.21
N GLU A 280 -4.32 6.02 -29.79
CA GLU A 280 -4.86 4.86 -29.06
C GLU A 280 -3.76 4.05 -28.37
N GLY A 281 -3.99 3.68 -27.13
CA GLY A 281 -3.05 2.96 -26.26
C GLY A 281 -2.14 3.87 -25.43
N ILE A 282 -1.96 5.13 -25.76
CA ILE A 282 -1.25 6.10 -24.90
C ILE A 282 -2.21 6.54 -23.78
N PRO A 283 -1.81 6.51 -22.49
CA PRO A 283 -2.64 6.95 -21.38
C PRO A 283 -2.90 8.47 -21.45
N SER A 284 -3.96 8.96 -20.84
CA SER A 284 -4.10 10.41 -20.61
C SER A 284 -3.04 10.90 -19.60
N GLN A 285 -2.76 12.20 -19.57
CA GLN A 285 -1.84 12.79 -18.61
C GLN A 285 -2.20 12.42 -17.17
N ALA A 286 -3.48 12.51 -16.82
CA ALA A 286 -3.96 12.15 -15.50
C ALA A 286 -3.69 10.67 -15.16
N GLN A 287 -3.86 9.76 -16.12
CA GLN A 287 -3.53 8.35 -15.95
C GLN A 287 -2.03 8.11 -15.80
N TYR A 288 -1.19 8.80 -16.58
CA TYR A 288 0.27 8.71 -16.48
C TYR A 288 0.78 9.18 -15.12
N VAL A 289 0.30 10.33 -14.63
CA VAL A 289 0.65 10.87 -13.31
C VAL A 289 0.12 9.97 -12.19
N ALA A 290 -1.07 9.38 -12.35
CA ALA A 290 -1.62 8.44 -11.38
C ALA A 290 -0.78 7.17 -11.26
N GLU A 291 -0.29 6.63 -12.39
CA GLU A 291 0.63 5.47 -12.40
C GLU A 291 1.92 5.79 -11.66
N TYR A 292 2.51 6.97 -11.91
CA TYR A 292 3.70 7.41 -11.19
C TYR A 292 3.43 7.53 -9.67
N CYS A 293 2.35 8.22 -9.28
CA CYS A 293 2.01 8.40 -7.85
C CYS A 293 1.75 7.07 -7.16
N SER A 294 1.06 6.15 -7.83
CA SER A 294 0.81 4.80 -7.33
C SER A 294 2.12 4.01 -7.14
N SER A 295 3.01 4.06 -8.15
CA SER A 295 4.27 3.31 -8.13
C SER A 295 5.32 3.88 -7.18
N SER A 296 5.29 5.20 -6.89
CA SER A 296 6.25 5.88 -6.03
C SER A 296 5.76 6.15 -4.60
N GLY A 297 4.46 5.95 -4.33
CA GLY A 297 3.83 6.34 -3.07
C GLY A 297 3.71 7.86 -2.86
N LYS A 298 3.99 8.67 -3.88
CA LYS A 298 3.92 10.14 -3.79
C LYS A 298 2.45 10.61 -3.85
N PRO A 299 2.12 11.73 -3.16
CA PRO A 299 0.79 12.29 -3.18
C PRO A 299 0.39 12.80 -4.56
N TRP A 300 -0.91 12.85 -4.82
CA TRP A 300 -1.48 13.42 -6.05
C TRP A 300 -1.28 14.93 -6.09
N PRO A 301 -0.66 15.51 -7.14
CA PRO A 301 -0.22 16.90 -7.16
C PRO A 301 -1.32 17.89 -7.65
N SER A 302 -2.56 17.74 -7.24
CA SER A 302 -3.68 18.49 -7.81
C SER A 302 -3.59 20.01 -7.60
N SER A 303 -3.10 20.47 -6.46
CA SER A 303 -3.03 21.90 -6.10
C SER A 303 -1.82 22.60 -6.72
N GLU A 304 -0.68 21.93 -6.78
CA GLU A 304 0.58 22.51 -7.27
C GLU A 304 0.90 22.17 -8.73
N TRP A 305 0.05 21.37 -9.40
CA TRP A 305 0.34 20.89 -10.75
C TRP A 305 0.56 22.02 -11.77
N LYS A 306 -0.21 23.08 -11.67
CA LYS A 306 -0.04 24.27 -12.51
C LYS A 306 1.36 24.90 -12.37
N PHE A 307 1.88 24.97 -11.16
CA PHE A 307 3.22 25.45 -10.91
C PHE A 307 4.26 24.56 -11.60
N TYR A 308 4.20 23.25 -11.45
CA TYR A 308 5.21 22.35 -12.00
C TYR A 308 5.24 22.34 -13.53
N ILE A 309 4.08 22.40 -14.19
CA ILE A 309 4.01 22.51 -15.66
C ILE A 309 4.49 23.89 -16.11
N ALA A 310 3.99 24.98 -15.51
CA ALA A 310 4.42 26.34 -15.85
C ALA A 310 5.93 26.51 -15.63
N PHE A 311 6.49 25.94 -14.59
CA PHE A 311 7.93 25.93 -14.31
C PHE A 311 8.70 25.15 -15.41
N SER A 312 8.20 24.02 -15.85
CA SER A 312 8.81 23.22 -16.92
C SER A 312 8.80 23.98 -18.26
N LEU A 313 7.70 24.65 -18.60
CA LEU A 313 7.56 25.51 -19.78
C LEU A 313 8.49 26.73 -19.72
N PHE A 314 8.52 27.41 -18.57
CA PHE A 314 9.43 28.54 -18.32
C PHE A 314 10.91 28.15 -18.52
N ARG A 315 11.30 26.98 -18.06
CA ARG A 315 12.65 26.44 -18.25
C ARG A 315 12.91 26.19 -19.76
N GLY A 316 11.96 25.58 -20.49
CA GLY A 316 12.04 25.36 -21.91
C GLY A 316 12.21 26.68 -22.68
N ALA A 317 11.37 27.69 -22.40
CA ALA A 317 11.48 29.01 -23.00
C ALA A 317 12.85 29.67 -22.79
N SER A 318 13.40 29.53 -21.55
CA SER A 318 14.72 30.06 -21.20
C SER A 318 15.85 29.37 -21.99
N ILE A 319 15.74 28.06 -22.24
CA ILE A 319 16.69 27.29 -23.07
C ILE A 319 16.65 27.75 -24.50
N TYR A 320 15.46 27.84 -25.11
CA TYR A 320 15.31 28.30 -26.51
C TYR A 320 15.76 29.73 -26.70
N ALA A 321 15.48 30.64 -25.76
CA ALA A 321 16.01 32.01 -25.82
C ALA A 321 17.55 32.02 -25.81
N GLY A 322 18.17 31.11 -25.04
CA GLY A 322 19.63 30.96 -25.03
C GLY A 322 20.18 30.40 -26.35
N ILE A 323 19.50 29.42 -26.98
CA ILE A 323 19.88 28.89 -28.30
C ILE A 323 19.80 29.99 -29.34
N TYR A 324 18.72 30.74 -29.37
CA TYR A 324 18.52 31.84 -30.32
C TYR A 324 19.54 32.96 -30.12
N SER A 325 19.87 33.30 -28.90
CA SER A 325 20.92 34.28 -28.60
C SER A 325 22.29 33.85 -29.14
N ARG A 326 22.67 32.59 -29.00
CA ARG A 326 23.91 32.04 -29.55
C ARG A 326 23.89 32.01 -31.06
N TRP A 327 22.74 31.74 -31.68
CA TRP A 327 22.60 31.77 -33.15
C TRP A 327 22.84 33.17 -33.70
N ILE A 328 22.23 34.20 -33.11
CA ILE A 328 22.45 35.61 -33.51
C ILE A 328 23.93 36.01 -33.37
N MET A 329 24.63 35.50 -32.35
CA MET A 329 26.04 35.77 -32.11
C MET A 329 26.98 34.91 -32.99
N GLY A 330 26.46 34.07 -33.89
CA GLY A 330 27.25 33.19 -34.75
C GLY A 330 27.89 31.99 -34.07
N ASN A 331 27.46 31.67 -32.84
CA ASN A 331 28.07 30.64 -31.97
C ASN A 331 27.15 29.42 -31.76
N ALA A 332 26.09 29.23 -32.57
CA ALA A 332 25.18 28.08 -32.39
C ALA A 332 25.59 26.91 -33.28
N SER A 333 25.49 25.69 -32.72
CA SER A 333 25.80 24.43 -33.41
C SER A 333 24.60 23.81 -34.15
N GLY A 334 23.39 24.40 -34.11
CA GLY A 334 22.12 23.75 -34.48
C GLY A 334 21.55 24.12 -35.88
N GLY A 335 22.26 24.81 -36.75
CA GLY A 335 21.77 25.11 -38.10
C GLY A 335 20.41 25.84 -38.15
N GLU A 336 19.53 25.46 -39.11
CA GLU A 336 18.18 26.06 -39.29
C GLU A 336 17.29 25.98 -38.06
N SER A 337 17.40 24.93 -37.23
CA SER A 337 16.62 24.78 -35.98
C SER A 337 16.92 25.90 -34.98
N ALA A 338 18.14 26.38 -34.88
CA ALA A 338 18.54 27.48 -34.01
C ALA A 338 17.95 28.85 -34.46
N GLN A 339 17.64 29.03 -35.74
CA GLN A 339 17.03 30.24 -36.27
C GLN A 339 15.62 30.45 -35.74
N HIS A 340 14.83 29.39 -35.61
CA HIS A 340 13.43 29.43 -35.14
C HIS A 340 13.29 29.34 -33.60
N ALA A 341 14.38 29.20 -32.89
CA ALA A 341 14.36 29.05 -31.44
C ALA A 341 13.75 30.24 -30.69
N GLY A 342 13.88 31.45 -31.25
CA GLY A 342 13.26 32.64 -30.68
C GLY A 342 11.74 32.69 -30.77
N GLU A 343 11.18 32.23 -31.88
CA GLU A 343 9.73 32.09 -32.08
C GLU A 343 9.16 31.03 -31.13
N ARG A 344 9.84 29.88 -31.02
CA ARG A 344 9.49 28.83 -30.10
C ARG A 344 9.51 29.30 -28.64
N ALA A 345 10.52 30.06 -28.21
CA ALA A 345 10.57 30.64 -26.90
C ALA A 345 9.33 31.49 -26.57
N ASN A 346 8.91 32.35 -27.51
CA ASN A 346 7.73 33.18 -27.36
C ASN A 346 6.43 32.36 -27.30
N PHE A 347 6.31 31.37 -28.20
CA PHE A 347 5.18 30.45 -28.20
C PHE A 347 5.01 29.75 -26.85
N ILE A 348 6.11 29.23 -26.29
CA ILE A 348 6.09 28.54 -24.98
C ILE A 348 5.67 29.50 -23.87
N ILE A 349 6.10 30.76 -23.89
CA ILE A 349 5.71 31.76 -22.88
C ILE A 349 4.20 32.04 -22.98
N ASP A 350 3.67 32.22 -24.18
CA ASP A 350 2.25 32.47 -24.40
C ASP A 350 1.41 31.26 -23.91
N PHE A 351 1.84 30.07 -24.29
CA PHE A 351 1.20 28.82 -23.85
C PHE A 351 1.24 28.64 -22.34
N ALA A 352 2.34 28.97 -21.69
CA ALA A 352 2.44 28.89 -20.21
C ALA A 352 1.36 29.76 -19.54
N TRP A 353 1.08 30.94 -20.10
CA TRP A 353 0.03 31.83 -19.59
C TRP A 353 -1.38 31.27 -19.86
N GLU A 354 -1.65 30.70 -21.03
CA GLU A 354 -2.91 30.04 -21.34
C GLU A 354 -3.15 28.87 -20.37
N PHE A 355 -2.10 28.06 -20.12
CA PHE A 355 -2.16 26.96 -19.18
C PHE A 355 -2.46 27.39 -17.74
N ILE A 356 -1.81 28.45 -17.25
CA ILE A 356 -2.05 28.99 -15.91
C ILE A 356 -3.51 29.45 -15.73
N ARG A 357 -4.14 29.99 -16.78
CA ARG A 357 -5.52 30.50 -16.75
C ARG A 357 -6.59 29.43 -16.79
N GLN A 358 -6.28 28.20 -17.20
CA GLN A 358 -7.23 27.08 -17.19
C GLN A 358 -7.74 26.82 -15.76
N GLU A 359 -9.04 26.57 -15.59
CA GLU A 359 -9.61 26.35 -14.25
C GLU A 359 -9.12 25.05 -13.61
N SER A 360 -8.96 23.97 -14.39
CA SER A 360 -8.49 22.68 -13.89
C SER A 360 -7.70 21.95 -14.97
N VAL A 361 -6.46 21.59 -14.67
CA VAL A 361 -5.54 20.89 -15.59
C VAL A 361 -5.40 19.42 -15.23
N LEU A 362 -5.42 19.09 -13.95
CA LEU A 362 -5.60 17.74 -13.47
C LEU A 362 -6.90 17.66 -12.66
N PRO A 363 -7.63 16.55 -12.69
CA PRO A 363 -8.78 16.35 -11.82
C PRO A 363 -8.38 16.52 -10.35
N LYS A 364 -9.31 16.97 -9.50
CA LYS A 364 -9.06 17.14 -8.06
C LYS A 364 -8.59 15.84 -7.37
N HIS A 365 -8.99 14.71 -7.93
CA HIS A 365 -8.58 13.37 -7.50
C HIS A 365 -7.98 12.62 -8.69
N PRO A 366 -7.05 11.68 -8.46
CA PRO A 366 -6.57 10.82 -9.53
C PRO A 366 -7.76 10.14 -10.21
N PRO A 367 -7.72 9.92 -11.54
CA PRO A 367 -8.80 9.25 -12.25
C PRO A 367 -9.05 7.89 -11.61
N SER A 368 -10.30 7.63 -11.23
CA SER A 368 -10.73 6.33 -10.77
C SER A 368 -10.55 5.33 -11.92
N GLY A 369 -9.65 4.38 -11.72
CA GLY A 369 -9.28 3.39 -12.69
C GLY A 369 -8.20 3.87 -13.67
N SER A 370 -6.94 3.95 -13.21
CA SER A 370 -5.83 3.90 -14.15
C SER A 370 -5.95 2.58 -14.91
N ALA A 371 -6.05 2.65 -16.25
CA ALA A 371 -6.29 1.49 -17.12
C ALA A 371 -5.07 0.53 -17.18
N PHE A 372 -4.25 0.54 -16.15
CA PHE A 372 -2.99 -0.15 -16.06
C PHE A 372 -3.10 -1.34 -15.09
N VAL A 373 -3.63 -2.44 -15.59
CA VAL A 373 -3.47 -3.74 -14.93
C VAL A 373 -2.16 -4.33 -15.44
N SER A 374 -1.09 -4.22 -14.65
CA SER A 374 0.16 -4.88 -15.03
C SER A 374 0.11 -6.36 -14.71
N GLN A 375 0.80 -7.17 -15.52
CA GLN A 375 1.04 -8.58 -15.25
C GLN A 375 1.93 -8.83 -14.01
N ASP A 376 2.48 -7.79 -13.36
CA ASP A 376 3.19 -7.85 -12.08
C ASP A 376 2.27 -8.08 -10.86
N TYR A 377 0.97 -8.32 -11.10
CA TYR A 377 -0.03 -8.75 -10.13
C TYR A 377 0.45 -9.85 -9.17
N LEU A 378 1.40 -10.65 -9.62
CA LEU A 378 1.88 -11.82 -8.91
C LEU A 378 3.19 -11.59 -8.12
N LYS A 379 3.83 -10.44 -8.25
CA LYS A 379 5.10 -10.12 -7.56
C LYS A 379 4.97 -9.16 -6.39
N ARG A 380 3.88 -8.43 -6.30
CA ARG A 380 3.57 -7.55 -5.16
C ARG A 380 2.33 -8.06 -4.48
N SER A 381 2.33 -8.10 -3.15
CA SER A 381 1.19 -8.49 -2.32
C SER A 381 -0.13 -8.03 -2.93
N GLY A 382 -1.14 -8.89 -2.97
CA GLY A 382 -2.44 -8.69 -3.62
C GLY A 382 -3.28 -7.46 -3.26
N GLN A 383 -2.66 -6.40 -2.81
CA GLN A 383 -3.25 -5.17 -2.31
C GLN A 383 -3.86 -4.28 -3.40
N GLU A 384 -3.09 -4.01 -4.48
CA GLU A 384 -3.54 -3.07 -5.53
C GLU A 384 -4.71 -3.63 -6.36
N SER A 385 -4.78 -4.94 -6.49
CA SER A 385 -5.83 -5.60 -7.27
C SER A 385 -7.15 -5.73 -6.53
N GLU A 386 -7.11 -5.90 -5.21
CA GLU A 386 -8.32 -5.95 -4.38
C GLU A 386 -9.03 -4.61 -4.37
N ASP A 387 -8.27 -3.52 -4.19
CA ASP A 387 -8.80 -2.16 -4.24
C ASP A 387 -9.38 -1.83 -5.61
N GLN A 388 -8.80 -2.33 -6.69
CA GLN A 388 -9.32 -2.12 -8.04
C GLN A 388 -10.63 -2.87 -8.32
N VAL A 389 -10.80 -4.09 -7.82
CA VAL A 389 -12.05 -4.83 -7.97
C VAL A 389 -13.20 -4.13 -7.23
N PHE A 390 -12.92 -3.54 -6.05
CA PHE A 390 -13.92 -2.81 -5.28
C PHE A 390 -14.09 -1.36 -5.71
N SER A 391 -13.04 -0.65 -6.11
CA SER A 391 -13.12 0.76 -6.49
C SER A 391 -13.67 0.98 -7.90
N LYS A 392 -13.51 0.03 -8.82
CA LYS A 392 -14.03 0.13 -10.20
C LYS A 392 -15.56 0.05 -10.31
N GLY A 393 -16.23 -0.41 -9.25
CA GLY A 393 -17.69 -0.58 -9.28
C GLY A 393 -18.49 0.71 -9.25
N GLY A 394 -17.90 1.88 -9.00
CA GLY A 394 -18.64 3.16 -8.85
C GLY A 394 -19.80 3.05 -7.82
N GLY A 395 -19.72 2.09 -6.91
CA GLY A 395 -20.80 1.64 -6.08
C GLY A 395 -20.69 2.14 -4.63
N LYS A 396 -21.72 1.80 -3.89
CA LYS A 396 -21.99 2.10 -2.49
C LYS A 396 -20.86 1.67 -1.53
N PHE A 397 -20.02 0.72 -1.94
CA PHE A 397 -18.98 0.10 -1.10
C PHE A 397 -17.55 0.55 -1.43
N VAL A 398 -17.38 1.78 -1.88
CA VAL A 398 -16.03 2.36 -2.05
C VAL A 398 -15.55 2.93 -0.71
N PRO A 399 -14.44 2.43 -0.12
CA PRO A 399 -13.94 2.96 1.13
C PRO A 399 -13.44 4.40 0.96
N GLY A 400 -13.72 5.25 1.96
CA GLY A 400 -13.23 6.62 1.99
C GLY A 400 -11.70 6.67 2.17
N LYS A 401 -11.07 7.80 1.81
CA LYS A 401 -9.61 8.02 1.89
C LYS A 401 -9.03 7.63 3.25
N ARG A 402 -9.68 8.04 4.36
CA ARG A 402 -9.25 7.71 5.73
C ARG A 402 -9.20 6.20 5.98
N VAL A 403 -10.19 5.46 5.48
CA VAL A 403 -10.27 4.00 5.64
C VAL A 403 -9.17 3.32 4.83
N LEU A 404 -8.91 3.79 3.61
CA LEU A 404 -7.80 3.31 2.77
C LEU A 404 -6.43 3.56 3.42
N GLU A 405 -6.22 4.73 4.02
CA GLU A 405 -5.00 5.05 4.77
C GLU A 405 -4.80 4.10 5.96
N LEU A 406 -5.85 3.88 6.78
CA LEU A 406 -5.80 2.93 7.89
C LEU A 406 -5.55 1.50 7.40
N ARG A 407 -6.21 1.09 6.32
CA ARG A 407 -6.05 -0.22 5.70
C ARG A 407 -4.60 -0.46 5.25
N ASN A 408 -4.01 0.49 4.55
CA ASN A 408 -2.63 0.39 4.07
C ASN A 408 -1.64 0.33 5.24
N ARG A 409 -1.88 1.10 6.30
CA ARG A 409 -1.06 1.05 7.52
C ARG A 409 -1.17 -0.30 8.23
N LEU A 410 -2.38 -0.87 8.33
CA LEU A 410 -2.57 -2.22 8.88
C LEU A 410 -1.85 -3.28 8.06
N LEU A 411 -1.94 -3.22 6.74
CA LEU A 411 -1.25 -4.17 5.86
C LEU A 411 0.26 -4.08 6.04
N LYS A 412 0.81 -2.86 6.01
CA LYS A 412 2.23 -2.64 6.26
C LYS A 412 2.63 -3.18 7.64
N PHE A 413 1.80 -2.96 8.67
CA PHE A 413 2.07 -3.48 10.00
C PHE A 413 2.10 -5.02 10.03
N LEU A 414 1.18 -5.68 9.32
CA LEU A 414 1.19 -7.14 9.20
C LEU A 414 2.46 -7.64 8.51
N GLU A 415 2.85 -7.01 7.39
CA GLU A 415 4.03 -7.40 6.61
C GLU A 415 5.33 -7.17 7.39
N ASP A 416 5.47 -6.01 8.04
CA ASP A 416 6.70 -5.64 8.73
C ASP A 416 6.86 -6.33 10.10
N HIS A 417 5.76 -6.65 10.79
CA HIS A 417 5.83 -7.01 12.21
C HIS A 417 5.13 -8.33 12.56
N ILE A 418 3.98 -8.66 11.96
CA ILE A 418 3.22 -9.86 12.36
C ILE A 418 3.68 -11.09 11.58
N TYR A 419 3.74 -11.05 10.26
CA TYR A 419 4.13 -12.19 9.44
C TYR A 419 5.54 -12.71 9.76
N PRO A 420 6.56 -11.86 10.01
CA PRO A 420 7.86 -12.34 10.42
C PRO A 420 7.85 -13.11 11.75
N MET A 421 6.92 -12.79 12.64
CA MET A 421 6.81 -13.40 13.97
C MET A 421 5.91 -14.64 14.02
N GLU A 422 5.13 -14.94 12.98
CA GLU A 422 4.18 -16.07 12.99
C GLU A 422 4.88 -17.40 13.36
N LYS A 423 6.07 -17.65 12.85
CA LYS A 423 6.83 -18.86 13.16
C LYS A 423 7.17 -18.98 14.66
N GLU A 424 7.54 -17.89 15.30
CA GLU A 424 7.87 -17.87 16.72
C GLU A 424 6.60 -18.02 17.57
N PHE A 425 5.48 -17.41 17.16
CA PHE A 425 4.19 -17.60 17.80
C PHE A 425 3.74 -19.07 17.72
N TYR A 426 3.87 -19.72 16.57
CA TYR A 426 3.56 -21.15 16.42
C TYR A 426 4.46 -22.02 17.27
N LYS A 427 5.78 -21.75 17.33
CA LYS A 427 6.71 -22.51 18.19
C LYS A 427 6.30 -22.43 19.66
N LEU A 428 5.91 -21.24 20.13
CA LEU A 428 5.40 -21.10 21.49
C LEU A 428 4.09 -21.87 21.69
N ALA A 429 3.13 -21.73 20.76
CA ALA A 429 1.84 -22.40 20.82
C ALA A 429 1.95 -23.94 20.81
N GLU A 430 2.96 -24.50 20.18
CA GLU A 430 3.25 -25.93 20.14
C GLU A 430 4.11 -26.42 21.35
N SER A 431 4.64 -25.50 22.15
CA SER A 431 5.51 -25.82 23.29
C SER A 431 4.75 -26.18 24.56
N THR A 432 5.48 -26.71 25.55
CA THR A 432 4.95 -26.94 26.90
C THR A 432 4.59 -25.65 27.65
N SER A 433 5.20 -24.52 27.23
CA SER A 433 4.96 -23.18 27.80
C SER A 433 3.89 -22.40 27.03
N ARG A 434 3.07 -23.04 26.21
CA ARG A 434 2.09 -22.39 25.31
C ARG A 434 1.04 -21.51 26.01
N TRP A 435 0.79 -21.76 27.30
CA TRP A 435 -0.12 -20.94 28.11
C TRP A 435 0.54 -19.67 28.68
N THR A 436 1.64 -19.23 28.09
CA THR A 436 2.30 -17.96 28.41
C THR A 436 2.16 -16.97 27.23
N VAL A 437 2.15 -15.69 27.55
CA VAL A 437 2.08 -14.63 26.53
C VAL A 437 3.46 -14.42 25.94
N HIS A 438 3.57 -14.40 24.61
CA HIS A 438 4.82 -14.08 23.94
C HIS A 438 5.19 -12.60 24.18
N PRO A 439 6.41 -12.26 24.61
CA PRO A 439 6.80 -10.86 24.86
C PRO A 439 6.60 -9.93 23.66
N GLU A 440 6.83 -10.44 22.44
CA GLU A 440 6.61 -9.69 21.22
C GLU A 440 5.13 -9.34 20.99
N GLU A 441 4.18 -10.14 21.44
CA GLU A 441 2.75 -9.77 21.35
C GLU A 441 2.48 -8.47 22.10
N GLU A 442 3.01 -8.31 23.31
CA GLU A 442 2.84 -7.09 24.10
C GLU A 442 3.58 -5.90 23.48
N ARG A 443 4.80 -6.12 22.97
CA ARG A 443 5.54 -5.08 22.25
C ARG A 443 4.77 -4.58 21.01
N LEU A 444 4.19 -5.50 20.25
CA LEU A 444 3.39 -5.16 19.05
C LEU A 444 2.10 -4.42 19.42
N LYS A 445 1.46 -4.74 20.54
CA LYS A 445 0.30 -3.98 21.05
C LYS A 445 0.66 -2.52 21.34
N GLU A 446 1.79 -2.29 22.03
CA GLU A 446 2.24 -0.93 22.31
C GLU A 446 2.58 -0.16 21.02
N LEU A 447 3.17 -0.84 20.04
CA LEU A 447 3.42 -0.26 18.72
C LEU A 447 2.10 0.09 18.00
N ALA A 448 1.12 -0.81 18.02
CA ALA A 448 -0.20 -0.59 17.44
C ALA A 448 -0.92 0.63 18.09
N LYS A 449 -0.82 0.77 19.42
CA LYS A 449 -1.32 1.95 20.14
C LYS A 449 -0.63 3.23 19.67
N LYS A 450 0.70 3.21 19.58
CA LYS A 450 1.51 4.35 19.13
C LYS A 450 1.14 4.78 17.72
N GLU A 451 0.87 3.82 16.85
CA GLU A 451 0.45 4.06 15.48
C GLU A 451 -1.04 4.38 15.32
N GLY A 452 -1.84 4.42 16.41
CA GLY A 452 -3.28 4.69 16.34
C GLY A 452 -4.08 3.60 15.61
N LEU A 453 -3.59 2.35 15.67
CA LEU A 453 -4.23 1.16 15.10
C LEU A 453 -4.93 0.30 16.18
N TRP A 454 -5.29 0.91 17.28
CA TRP A 454 -5.82 0.25 18.47
C TRP A 454 -7.34 0.40 18.59
N ASN A 455 -8.06 -0.62 19.00
CA ASN A 455 -9.51 -0.62 19.23
C ASN A 455 -10.35 -0.14 18.02
N LEU A 456 -9.91 -0.36 16.80
CA LEU A 456 -10.54 0.14 15.57
C LEU A 456 -11.98 -0.36 15.37
N TRP A 457 -12.39 -1.41 16.08
CA TRP A 457 -13.72 -2.04 15.98
C TRP A 457 -14.84 -1.25 16.66
N ILE A 458 -14.56 -0.26 17.50
CA ILE A 458 -15.58 0.41 18.33
C ILE A 458 -16.45 1.33 17.48
N PRO A 459 -17.78 1.08 17.40
CA PRO A 459 -18.69 1.94 16.66
C PRO A 459 -18.83 3.32 17.32
N PHE A 460 -19.01 4.34 16.52
CA PHE A 460 -19.10 5.74 16.97
C PHE A 460 -20.11 5.95 18.10
N ASP A 461 -21.33 5.41 17.97
CA ASP A 461 -22.40 5.58 18.97
C ASP A 461 -22.03 4.94 20.32
N SER A 462 -21.37 3.77 20.30
CA SER A 462 -20.90 3.08 21.51
C SER A 462 -19.78 3.85 22.19
N ALA A 463 -18.85 4.42 21.41
CA ALA A 463 -17.80 5.28 21.91
C ALA A 463 -18.37 6.55 22.56
N ALA A 464 -19.34 7.20 21.92
CA ALA A 464 -20.00 8.41 22.44
C ALA A 464 -20.74 8.13 23.76
N ARG A 465 -21.44 6.99 23.88
CA ARG A 465 -22.07 6.57 25.14
C ARG A 465 -21.06 6.34 26.26
N ALA A 466 -19.98 5.62 25.99
CA ALA A 466 -18.92 5.38 26.97
C ALA A 466 -18.30 6.69 27.45
N ARG A 467 -17.99 7.59 26.53
CA ARG A 467 -17.46 8.93 26.85
C ARG A 467 -18.36 9.68 27.81
N LYS A 468 -19.68 9.72 27.52
CA LYS A 468 -20.65 10.41 28.39
C LYS A 468 -20.73 9.79 29.79
N LEU A 469 -20.62 8.46 29.94
CA LEU A 469 -20.73 7.80 31.25
C LEU A 469 -19.43 7.87 32.07
N ILE A 470 -18.29 7.82 31.43
CA ILE A 470 -16.97 7.78 32.08
C ILE A 470 -16.48 9.20 32.40
N PHE A 471 -16.82 10.21 31.55
CA PHE A 471 -16.33 11.59 31.65
C PHE A 471 -17.45 12.57 32.04
N ASP A 472 -18.10 12.35 33.13
CA ASP A 472 -19.08 13.31 33.67
C ASP A 472 -18.47 14.49 34.45
N GLY A 473 -17.16 14.70 34.27
CA GLY A 473 -16.42 15.78 34.96
C GLY A 473 -16.00 15.48 36.41
N SER A 474 -16.33 14.30 36.91
CA SER A 474 -16.08 13.94 38.34
C SER A 474 -14.87 13.04 38.57
N ASN A 475 -14.22 12.54 37.48
CA ASN A 475 -13.11 11.59 37.58
C ASN A 475 -11.85 12.08 36.86
N HIS A 476 -10.80 12.39 37.64
CA HIS A 476 -9.50 12.85 37.15
C HIS A 476 -8.49 11.72 36.85
N LEU A 477 -8.93 10.45 36.80
CA LEU A 477 -8.03 9.29 36.72
C LEU A 477 -7.27 9.17 35.38
N LEU A 478 -7.77 9.76 34.30
CA LEU A 478 -7.08 9.77 33.00
C LEU A 478 -7.36 11.10 32.29
N SER A 479 -6.40 11.62 31.54
CA SER A 479 -6.61 12.81 30.72
C SER A 479 -7.57 12.53 29.55
N GLU A 480 -8.36 13.51 29.17
CA GLU A 480 -9.34 13.40 28.05
C GLU A 480 -8.68 12.87 26.73
N ASN A 481 -7.46 13.32 26.44
CA ASN A 481 -6.65 12.86 25.31
C ASN A 481 -6.27 11.37 25.37
N THR A 482 -6.12 10.78 26.55
CA THR A 482 -5.78 9.35 26.70
C THR A 482 -6.97 8.48 26.37
N TYR A 483 -8.17 8.89 26.75
CA TYR A 483 -9.40 8.16 26.46
C TYR A 483 -9.81 8.22 24.99
N ASP A 484 -9.65 9.34 24.34
CA ASP A 484 -9.96 9.48 22.91
C ASP A 484 -9.14 8.49 22.05
N ARG A 485 -7.92 8.17 22.49
CA ARG A 485 -7.09 7.14 21.85
C ARG A 485 -7.58 5.71 22.12
N LEU A 486 -8.23 5.46 23.26
CA LEU A 486 -8.74 4.13 23.64
C LEU A 486 -10.11 3.82 23.00
N LEU A 487 -10.90 4.84 22.65
CA LEU A 487 -12.23 4.67 22.08
C LEU A 487 -12.24 4.45 20.55
N GLY A 488 -11.10 4.08 19.99
CA GLY A 488 -10.97 3.70 18.59
C GLY A 488 -10.97 4.88 17.62
N ALA A 489 -11.23 4.59 16.35
CA ALA A 489 -11.13 5.58 15.28
C ALA A 489 -12.49 6.18 14.86
N GLY A 490 -13.59 5.87 15.57
CA GLY A 490 -14.93 6.36 15.24
C GLY A 490 -15.43 5.87 13.89
N LEU A 491 -15.20 4.62 13.56
CA LEU A 491 -15.58 3.98 12.30
C LEU A 491 -17.00 3.42 12.38
N SER A 492 -17.69 3.34 11.24
CA SER A 492 -18.90 2.53 11.09
C SER A 492 -18.54 1.04 10.98
N ASN A 493 -19.52 0.13 11.09
CA ASN A 493 -19.27 -1.29 10.85
C ASN A 493 -18.81 -1.57 9.42
N LEU A 494 -19.36 -0.85 8.44
CA LEU A 494 -18.93 -0.92 7.04
C LEU A 494 -17.46 -0.53 6.89
N GLU A 495 -17.06 0.60 7.46
CA GLU A 495 -15.67 1.09 7.41
C GLU A 495 -14.71 0.15 8.13
N TYR A 496 -15.11 -0.35 9.30
CA TYR A 496 -14.32 -1.36 10.02
C TYR A 496 -14.18 -2.67 9.24
N GLY A 497 -15.16 -3.02 8.40
CA GLY A 497 -15.14 -4.21 7.57
C GLY A 497 -13.88 -4.35 6.73
N TYR A 498 -13.45 -3.27 6.10
CA TYR A 498 -12.21 -3.24 5.30
C TYR A 498 -10.95 -3.47 6.13
N LEU A 499 -10.95 -3.05 7.38
CA LEU A 499 -9.81 -3.19 8.29
C LEU A 499 -9.79 -4.57 8.95
N CYS A 500 -10.96 -5.05 9.35
CA CYS A 500 -11.14 -6.36 9.94
C CYS A 500 -10.76 -7.50 8.98
N GLU A 501 -11.02 -7.33 7.69
CA GLU A 501 -10.55 -8.22 6.64
C GLU A 501 -9.02 -8.34 6.65
N ILE A 502 -8.29 -7.23 6.76
CA ILE A 502 -6.84 -7.27 6.83
C ILE A 502 -6.36 -8.03 8.07
N MET A 503 -6.96 -7.76 9.23
CA MET A 503 -6.61 -8.47 10.47
C MET A 503 -6.88 -9.98 10.35
N GLY A 504 -7.91 -10.39 9.59
CA GLY A 504 -8.25 -11.80 9.37
C GLY A 504 -7.21 -12.61 8.58
N ARG A 505 -6.22 -11.96 7.97
CA ARG A 505 -5.14 -12.64 7.23
C ARG A 505 -4.18 -13.42 8.14
N SER A 506 -4.15 -13.12 9.44
CA SER A 506 -3.37 -13.86 10.43
C SER A 506 -4.22 -14.14 11.66
N VAL A 507 -4.12 -15.32 12.23
CA VAL A 507 -4.83 -15.69 13.48
C VAL A 507 -4.40 -14.83 14.67
N TRP A 508 -3.18 -14.28 14.64
CA TRP A 508 -2.58 -13.46 15.69
C TRP A 508 -2.92 -11.98 15.58
N ALA A 509 -3.16 -11.47 14.36
CA ALA A 509 -3.32 -10.04 14.11
C ALA A 509 -4.48 -9.39 14.87
N PRO A 510 -5.70 -9.95 14.97
CA PRO A 510 -6.80 -9.29 15.68
C PRO A 510 -6.46 -8.98 17.13
N GLN A 511 -5.62 -9.81 17.76
CA GLN A 511 -5.21 -9.65 19.15
C GLN A 511 -4.25 -8.48 19.34
N VAL A 512 -3.32 -8.32 18.41
CA VAL A 512 -2.31 -7.23 18.43
C VAL A 512 -2.98 -5.85 18.38
N PHE A 513 -4.14 -5.74 17.75
CA PHE A 513 -4.89 -4.47 17.62
C PHE A 513 -6.05 -4.34 18.62
N ASN A 514 -6.16 -5.24 19.61
CA ASN A 514 -7.30 -5.36 20.53
C ASN A 514 -8.66 -5.46 19.81
N CYS A 515 -8.65 -6.12 18.67
CA CYS A 515 -9.81 -6.35 17.80
C CYS A 515 -10.20 -7.83 17.74
N GLY A 516 -9.67 -8.65 18.65
CA GLY A 516 -9.93 -10.10 18.75
C GLY A 516 -11.21 -10.43 19.51
N ALA A 517 -11.85 -11.55 19.12
CA ALA A 517 -12.89 -12.17 19.94
C ALA A 517 -12.21 -12.99 21.06
N PRO A 518 -12.86 -13.14 22.24
CA PRO A 518 -14.19 -12.68 22.59
C PRO A 518 -14.27 -11.23 23.08
N ASP A 519 -13.13 -10.57 23.31
CA ASP A 519 -13.05 -9.26 23.98
C ASP A 519 -13.87 -8.18 23.30
N THR A 520 -13.82 -8.09 21.96
CA THR A 520 -14.63 -7.10 21.24
C THR A 520 -16.11 -7.23 21.54
N GLY A 521 -16.65 -8.46 21.56
CA GLY A 521 -18.04 -8.71 21.91
C GLY A 521 -18.35 -8.43 23.39
N ASN A 522 -17.43 -8.73 24.28
CA ASN A 522 -17.59 -8.50 25.73
C ASN A 522 -17.47 -7.00 26.07
N MET A 523 -16.54 -6.30 25.45
CA MET A 523 -16.45 -4.85 25.56
C MET A 523 -17.70 -4.17 24.99
N GLU A 524 -18.28 -4.67 23.88
CA GLU A 524 -19.53 -4.14 23.34
C GLU A 524 -20.72 -4.35 24.28
N VAL A 525 -20.80 -5.51 24.98
CA VAL A 525 -21.80 -5.71 26.05
C VAL A 525 -21.67 -4.65 27.13
N LEU A 526 -20.47 -4.38 27.61
CA LEU A 526 -20.22 -3.33 28.60
C LEU A 526 -20.54 -1.95 28.06
N LEU A 527 -20.11 -1.61 26.85
CA LEU A 527 -20.40 -0.33 26.17
C LEU A 527 -21.92 -0.09 26.04
N ARG A 528 -22.72 -1.11 25.77
CA ARG A 528 -24.17 -0.99 25.55
C ARG A 528 -24.99 -1.06 26.84
N TYR A 529 -24.61 -1.92 27.78
CA TYR A 529 -25.46 -2.33 28.88
C TYR A 529 -24.85 -2.07 30.27
N GLY A 530 -23.55 -1.84 30.36
CA GLY A 530 -22.87 -1.55 31.61
C GLY A 530 -23.25 -0.19 32.22
N ASN A 531 -23.23 -0.09 33.52
CA ASN A 531 -23.29 1.17 34.28
C ASN A 531 -21.88 1.76 34.46
N LYS A 532 -21.78 2.98 35.04
CA LYS A 532 -20.51 3.70 35.21
C LYS A 532 -19.48 2.87 35.99
N GLU A 533 -19.86 2.27 37.07
CA GLU A 533 -18.95 1.47 37.90
C GLU A 533 -18.42 0.26 37.13
N GLN A 534 -19.30 -0.49 36.46
CA GLN A 534 -18.93 -1.62 35.63
C GLN A 534 -18.02 -1.23 34.45
N LEU A 535 -18.22 -0.04 33.85
CA LEU A 535 -17.34 0.47 32.80
C LEU A 535 -15.94 0.80 33.37
N LEU A 536 -15.86 1.45 34.50
CA LEU A 536 -14.56 1.80 35.11
C LEU A 536 -13.80 0.55 35.58
N GLU A 537 -14.49 -0.40 36.18
CA GLU A 537 -13.90 -1.60 36.75
C GLU A 537 -13.42 -2.59 35.65
N TRP A 538 -14.20 -2.77 34.58
CA TRP A 538 -13.97 -3.83 33.59
C TRP A 538 -13.66 -3.33 32.19
N LEU A 539 -14.42 -2.36 31.67
CA LEU A 539 -14.24 -1.90 30.28
C LEU A 539 -12.92 -1.16 30.09
N VAL A 540 -12.55 -0.28 31.00
CA VAL A 540 -11.33 0.51 30.87
C VAL A 540 -10.08 -0.38 30.78
N PRO A 541 -9.86 -1.34 31.68
CA PRO A 541 -8.71 -2.25 31.58
C PRO A 541 -8.75 -3.13 30.31
N LEU A 542 -9.93 -3.49 29.80
CA LEU A 542 -10.08 -4.21 28.54
C LEU A 542 -9.69 -3.33 27.34
N LEU A 543 -10.14 -2.07 27.32
CA LEU A 543 -9.77 -1.10 26.27
C LEU A 543 -8.27 -0.80 26.26
N GLU A 544 -7.65 -0.78 27.44
CA GLU A 544 -6.19 -0.64 27.57
C GLU A 544 -5.41 -1.90 27.16
N GLY A 545 -6.10 -3.05 27.06
CA GLY A 545 -5.50 -4.36 26.80
C GLY A 545 -4.75 -4.95 28.00
N LYS A 546 -4.98 -4.42 29.22
CA LYS A 546 -4.37 -4.89 30.47
C LYS A 546 -4.94 -6.22 30.94
N ILE A 547 -6.22 -6.46 30.68
CA ILE A 547 -6.93 -7.71 30.98
C ILE A 547 -7.61 -8.26 29.75
N ARG A 548 -7.98 -9.54 29.84
CA ARG A 548 -8.76 -10.25 28.85
C ARG A 548 -10.08 -10.72 29.47
N SER A 549 -10.97 -11.22 28.61
CA SER A 549 -12.28 -11.67 29.06
C SER A 549 -12.73 -12.95 28.37
N GLY A 550 -13.72 -13.64 28.98
CA GLY A 550 -14.41 -14.77 28.40
C GLY A 550 -15.92 -14.59 28.40
N PHE A 551 -16.60 -15.27 27.49
CA PHE A 551 -18.07 -15.27 27.40
C PHE A 551 -18.59 -16.68 27.71
N ALA A 552 -19.10 -16.87 28.92
CA ALA A 552 -19.52 -18.17 29.48
C ALA A 552 -21.03 -18.38 29.28
N MET A 553 -21.41 -18.75 28.04
CA MET A 553 -22.83 -18.99 27.68
C MET A 553 -23.10 -20.47 27.43
N THR A 554 -22.33 -21.11 26.54
CA THR A 554 -22.54 -22.48 26.07
C THR A 554 -22.34 -23.53 27.16
N GLU A 555 -23.16 -24.57 27.18
CA GLU A 555 -23.12 -25.65 28.15
C GLU A 555 -22.98 -27.02 27.49
N PRO A 556 -22.27 -27.99 28.09
CA PRO A 556 -22.00 -29.28 27.48
C PRO A 556 -23.22 -30.24 27.46
N ARG A 557 -24.19 -30.04 28.37
CA ARG A 557 -25.32 -30.97 28.55
C ARG A 557 -26.58 -30.59 27.83
N VAL A 558 -26.66 -29.38 27.24
CA VAL A 558 -27.84 -28.88 26.57
C VAL A 558 -27.52 -28.38 25.17
N ALA A 559 -28.53 -28.36 24.30
CA ALA A 559 -28.43 -27.76 22.95
C ALA A 559 -28.38 -26.23 23.06
N SER A 560 -27.20 -25.67 23.30
CA SER A 560 -26.98 -24.23 23.56
C SER A 560 -27.19 -23.33 22.32
N SER A 561 -27.43 -23.89 21.16
CA SER A 561 -27.93 -23.15 19.97
C SER A 561 -29.27 -22.47 20.28
N ASP A 562 -30.07 -23.05 21.14
CA ASP A 562 -31.23 -22.43 21.78
C ASP A 562 -30.81 -21.90 23.16
N ALA A 563 -30.59 -20.60 23.25
CA ALA A 563 -30.16 -19.93 24.46
C ALA A 563 -31.16 -20.06 25.62
N THR A 564 -32.37 -20.49 25.37
CA THR A 564 -33.40 -20.76 26.42
C THR A 564 -33.19 -22.06 27.16
N ASN A 565 -32.39 -23.00 26.62
CA ASN A 565 -32.10 -24.29 27.23
C ASN A 565 -31.04 -24.27 28.34
N ILE A 566 -30.40 -23.14 28.59
CA ILE A 566 -29.33 -22.99 29.58
C ILE A 566 -29.83 -23.47 30.96
N GLU A 567 -29.03 -24.28 31.67
CA GLU A 567 -29.30 -24.84 33.01
C GLU A 567 -28.51 -24.18 34.13
N CYS A 568 -27.41 -23.47 33.82
CA CYS A 568 -26.62 -22.76 34.82
C CYS A 568 -27.54 -21.82 35.64
N SER A 569 -27.48 -21.93 36.95
CA SER A 569 -28.34 -21.16 37.86
C SER A 569 -27.61 -19.95 38.44
N ILE A 570 -28.33 -18.83 38.56
CA ILE A 570 -27.89 -17.59 39.21
C ILE A 570 -28.97 -17.25 40.26
N LYS A 571 -28.72 -17.59 41.51
CA LYS A 571 -29.71 -17.42 42.59
C LYS A 571 -29.35 -16.22 43.45
N ARG A 572 -30.27 -15.30 43.65
CA ARG A 572 -30.07 -14.13 44.51
C ARG A 572 -30.06 -14.56 45.96
N GLN A 573 -29.09 -14.08 46.74
CA GLN A 573 -28.98 -14.29 48.18
C GLN A 573 -28.53 -12.96 48.84
N GLY A 574 -29.50 -12.20 49.34
CA GLY A 574 -29.25 -10.86 49.89
C GLY A 574 -28.68 -9.93 48.82
N ASP A 575 -27.52 -9.36 49.10
CA ASP A 575 -26.80 -8.45 48.20
C ASP A 575 -25.81 -9.17 47.26
N SER A 576 -25.96 -10.47 47.12
CA SER A 576 -25.11 -11.31 46.28
C SER A 576 -25.92 -12.25 45.40
N TYR A 577 -25.26 -12.81 44.39
CA TYR A 577 -25.74 -13.94 43.60
C TYR A 577 -24.84 -15.15 43.80
N ILE A 578 -25.42 -16.34 43.89
CA ILE A 578 -24.73 -17.61 43.90
C ILE A 578 -24.91 -18.28 42.55
N ILE A 579 -23.78 -18.60 41.89
CA ILE A 579 -23.75 -19.18 40.55
C ILE A 579 -23.33 -20.66 40.66
N ASN A 580 -24.12 -21.55 40.02
CA ASN A 580 -23.79 -22.96 39.90
C ASN A 580 -24.07 -23.47 38.48
N GLY A 581 -23.11 -24.19 37.87
CA GLY A 581 -23.23 -24.77 36.53
C GLY A 581 -21.91 -25.05 35.86
N ILE A 582 -21.97 -25.66 34.70
CA ILE A 582 -20.80 -25.94 33.85
C ILE A 582 -20.95 -25.22 32.53
N LYS A 583 -19.92 -24.48 32.15
CA LYS A 583 -19.79 -23.82 30.85
C LYS A 583 -18.65 -24.44 30.06
N TRP A 584 -18.76 -24.47 28.74
CA TRP A 584 -17.68 -24.89 27.87
C TRP A 584 -17.56 -24.00 26.62
N TRP A 585 -16.51 -24.18 25.83
CA TRP A 585 -16.17 -23.27 24.76
C TRP A 585 -16.13 -21.80 25.22
N THR A 586 -15.70 -21.59 26.48
CA THR A 586 -15.49 -20.27 27.03
C THR A 586 -14.15 -19.76 26.49
N SER A 587 -14.19 -19.20 25.27
CA SER A 587 -12.99 -18.67 24.60
C SER A 587 -12.38 -17.55 25.41
N GLY A 588 -11.04 -17.52 25.49
CA GLY A 588 -10.27 -16.53 26.24
C GLY A 588 -10.08 -16.88 27.71
N ALA A 589 -10.80 -17.85 28.26
CA ALA A 589 -10.70 -18.19 29.70
C ALA A 589 -9.42 -18.94 30.08
N MET A 590 -8.66 -19.46 29.11
CA MET A 590 -7.32 -20.03 29.35
C MET A 590 -6.21 -18.98 29.41
N ASP A 591 -6.45 -17.78 28.86
CA ASP A 591 -5.44 -16.73 28.83
C ASP A 591 -5.05 -16.28 30.24
N PRO A 592 -3.76 -16.26 30.61
CA PRO A 592 -3.30 -15.85 31.93
C PRO A 592 -3.69 -14.41 32.31
N ARG A 593 -4.01 -13.55 31.32
CA ARG A 593 -4.53 -12.20 31.53
C ARG A 593 -6.04 -12.12 31.67
N CYS A 594 -6.77 -13.24 31.54
CA CYS A 594 -8.23 -13.25 31.68
C CYS A 594 -8.61 -12.92 33.12
N ARG A 595 -9.45 -11.92 33.29
CA ARG A 595 -9.97 -11.47 34.59
C ARG A 595 -11.50 -11.49 34.62
N LEU A 596 -12.15 -11.22 33.51
CA LEU A 596 -13.61 -11.07 33.42
C LEU A 596 -14.25 -12.23 32.67
N LEU A 597 -15.23 -12.88 33.31
CA LEU A 597 -16.19 -13.76 32.65
C LEU A 597 -17.56 -13.10 32.64
N ILE A 598 -18.18 -13.00 31.44
CA ILE A 598 -19.61 -12.64 31.34
C ILE A 598 -20.39 -13.94 31.33
N VAL A 599 -21.08 -14.24 32.42
CA VAL A 599 -21.77 -15.53 32.63
C VAL A 599 -23.26 -15.38 32.38
N MET A 600 -23.80 -16.24 31.52
CA MET A 600 -25.26 -16.36 31.30
C MET A 600 -25.83 -17.52 32.05
N GLY A 601 -26.84 -17.29 32.87
CA GLY A 601 -27.58 -18.34 33.62
C GLY A 601 -29.03 -17.95 33.92
N LYS A 602 -29.81 -18.85 34.45
CA LYS A 602 -31.21 -18.61 34.81
C LYS A 602 -31.31 -18.04 36.20
N THR A 603 -31.97 -16.89 36.32
CA THR A 603 -32.32 -16.27 37.62
C THR A 603 -33.72 -16.67 38.08
N ASP A 604 -34.66 -16.87 37.13
CA ASP A 604 -36.03 -17.33 37.42
C ASP A 604 -36.45 -18.39 36.40
N PHE A 605 -36.58 -19.63 36.87
CA PHE A 605 -36.99 -20.78 36.04
C PHE A 605 -38.49 -20.76 35.70
N ASN A 606 -39.32 -19.99 36.43
CA ASN A 606 -40.73 -19.89 36.22
C ASN A 606 -41.17 -18.72 35.34
N ALA A 607 -40.29 -17.80 35.05
CA ALA A 607 -40.54 -16.68 34.17
C ALA A 607 -40.82 -17.13 32.70
N ALA A 608 -41.37 -16.24 31.91
CA ALA A 608 -41.51 -16.47 30.44
C ALA A 608 -40.15 -16.83 29.83
N MET A 609 -40.11 -17.77 28.91
CA MET A 609 -38.92 -18.44 28.35
C MET A 609 -37.75 -17.51 28.04
N HIS A 610 -37.99 -16.35 27.43
CA HIS A 610 -36.93 -15.36 27.13
C HIS A 610 -36.63 -14.38 28.27
N LYS A 611 -37.26 -14.53 29.44
CA LYS A 611 -37.02 -13.73 30.66
C LYS A 611 -36.42 -14.55 31.79
N GLN A 612 -36.14 -15.81 31.56
CA GLN A 612 -35.50 -16.67 32.56
C GLN A 612 -34.01 -16.34 32.81
N GLN A 613 -33.33 -15.89 31.73
CA GLN A 613 -31.90 -15.74 31.72
C GLN A 613 -31.47 -14.31 32.11
N SER A 614 -30.35 -14.24 32.83
CA SER A 614 -29.63 -13.01 33.17
C SER A 614 -28.16 -13.15 32.80
N MET A 615 -27.47 -12.03 32.73
CA MET A 615 -26.00 -11.98 32.56
C MET A 615 -25.37 -11.28 33.75
N ILE A 616 -24.27 -11.88 34.26
CA ILE A 616 -23.57 -11.38 35.42
C ILE A 616 -22.06 -11.37 35.17
N LEU A 617 -21.39 -10.35 35.72
CA LEU A 617 -19.94 -10.17 35.62
C LEU A 617 -19.27 -10.94 36.75
N VAL A 618 -18.33 -11.82 36.44
CA VAL A 618 -17.60 -12.66 37.37
C VAL A 618 -16.10 -12.48 37.17
N ASP A 619 -15.38 -12.15 38.21
CA ASP A 619 -13.92 -12.25 38.19
C ASP A 619 -13.54 -13.74 38.17
N ILE A 620 -12.71 -14.14 37.20
CA ILE A 620 -12.27 -15.54 37.07
C ILE A 620 -11.57 -16.07 38.33
N GLN A 621 -11.02 -15.16 39.15
CA GLN A 621 -10.34 -15.49 40.41
C GLN A 621 -11.31 -15.66 41.58
N THR A 622 -12.63 -15.47 41.37
CA THR A 622 -13.62 -15.67 42.42
C THR A 622 -13.60 -17.13 42.90
N PRO A 623 -13.58 -17.39 44.23
CA PRO A 623 -13.63 -18.74 44.76
C PRO A 623 -14.81 -19.52 44.18
N GLY A 624 -14.59 -20.78 43.80
CA GLY A 624 -15.57 -21.64 43.16
C GLY A 624 -15.61 -21.59 41.64
N VAL A 625 -14.82 -20.70 41.00
CA VAL A 625 -14.56 -20.73 39.55
C VAL A 625 -13.40 -21.68 39.27
N HIS A 626 -13.66 -22.75 38.55
CA HIS A 626 -12.65 -23.76 38.22
C HIS A 626 -12.49 -23.95 36.72
N ILE A 627 -11.30 -23.65 36.18
CA ILE A 627 -10.95 -24.01 34.83
C ILE A 627 -10.60 -25.49 34.78
N LYS A 628 -11.41 -26.31 34.11
CA LYS A 628 -11.31 -27.77 34.14
C LYS A 628 -10.30 -28.29 33.14
N ARG A 629 -10.35 -27.81 31.88
CA ARG A 629 -9.47 -28.24 30.80
C ARG A 629 -9.58 -27.30 29.60
N PRO A 630 -8.54 -27.22 28.74
CA PRO A 630 -8.66 -26.66 27.45
C PRO A 630 -9.48 -27.57 26.50
N LEU A 631 -10.08 -26.96 25.48
CA LEU A 631 -10.78 -27.65 24.40
C LEU A 631 -10.05 -27.33 23.07
N THR A 632 -9.94 -28.33 22.21
CA THR A 632 -9.19 -28.22 20.96
C THR A 632 -10.11 -28.27 19.73
N VAL A 633 -9.71 -27.55 18.69
CA VAL A 633 -10.31 -27.60 17.35
C VAL A 633 -9.35 -28.32 16.41
N PHE A 634 -9.60 -29.56 16.04
CA PHE A 634 -8.71 -30.37 15.20
C PHE A 634 -7.26 -30.43 15.71
N GLY A 635 -7.07 -30.37 17.04
CA GLY A 635 -5.75 -30.37 17.67
C GLY A 635 -5.20 -28.98 18.01
N PHE A 636 -5.71 -27.90 17.43
CA PHE A 636 -5.37 -26.54 17.81
C PHE A 636 -6.10 -26.13 19.08
N ASP A 637 -5.41 -25.68 20.10
CA ASP A 637 -5.95 -25.20 21.37
C ASP A 637 -5.99 -23.67 21.50
N ASP A 638 -5.52 -22.97 20.44
CA ASP A 638 -5.48 -21.51 20.32
C ASP A 638 -4.80 -20.83 21.52
N ALA A 639 -3.76 -21.49 22.07
CA ALA A 639 -2.97 -20.94 23.17
C ALA A 639 -2.27 -19.60 22.75
N PRO A 640 -2.15 -18.64 23.66
CA PRO A 640 -2.51 -18.66 25.07
C PRO A 640 -3.99 -18.38 25.39
N HIS A 641 -4.82 -17.97 24.40
CA HIS A 641 -6.21 -17.62 24.64
C HIS A 641 -7.06 -18.80 25.08
N GLY A 642 -7.01 -19.86 24.28
CA GLY A 642 -7.68 -21.11 24.49
C GLY A 642 -9.19 -21.05 24.65
N HIS A 643 -9.80 -22.23 24.63
CA HIS A 643 -11.21 -22.44 24.90
C HIS A 643 -11.32 -23.32 26.13
N ALA A 644 -12.03 -22.86 27.16
CA ALA A 644 -12.09 -23.59 28.43
C ALA A 644 -13.43 -24.26 28.68
N GLU A 645 -13.38 -25.41 29.37
CA GLU A 645 -14.48 -25.90 30.18
C GLU A 645 -14.35 -25.32 31.58
N VAL A 646 -15.41 -24.62 32.07
CA VAL A 646 -15.41 -23.87 33.32
C VAL A 646 -16.54 -24.36 34.20
N LEU A 647 -16.20 -24.80 35.41
CA LEU A 647 -17.16 -25.15 36.46
C LEU A 647 -17.33 -23.97 37.41
N PHE A 648 -18.57 -23.61 37.70
CA PHE A 648 -18.99 -22.68 38.73
C PHE A 648 -19.62 -23.46 39.85
N GLU A 649 -19.01 -23.44 41.03
CA GLU A 649 -19.43 -24.17 42.22
C GLU A 649 -19.60 -23.20 43.38
N ASN A 650 -20.86 -22.86 43.68
CA ASN A 650 -21.24 -21.87 44.68
C ASN A 650 -20.49 -20.53 44.59
N VAL A 651 -20.28 -20.08 43.36
CA VAL A 651 -19.57 -18.82 43.10
C VAL A 651 -20.41 -17.64 43.56
N CYS A 652 -19.92 -16.92 44.55
CA CYS A 652 -20.61 -15.78 45.18
C CYS A 652 -20.08 -14.47 44.58
N VAL A 653 -20.98 -13.69 43.98
CA VAL A 653 -20.63 -12.36 43.39
C VAL A 653 -21.60 -11.28 43.87
N PRO A 654 -21.16 -10.02 44.00
CA PRO A 654 -22.02 -8.92 44.44
C PRO A 654 -23.21 -8.71 43.50
N ALA A 655 -24.36 -8.35 44.04
CA ALA A 655 -25.55 -8.09 43.23
C ALA A 655 -25.39 -6.96 42.18
N LYS A 656 -24.50 -6.01 42.44
CA LYS A 656 -24.13 -4.93 41.49
C LYS A 656 -23.50 -5.44 40.18
N ASN A 657 -23.04 -6.71 40.15
CA ASN A 657 -22.40 -7.29 38.96
C ASN A 657 -23.42 -7.75 37.91
N ILE A 658 -24.72 -7.75 38.19
CA ILE A 658 -25.75 -8.08 37.21
C ILE A 658 -25.80 -7.00 36.12
N LEU A 659 -25.88 -7.43 34.85
CA LEU A 659 -25.98 -6.53 33.73
C LEU A 659 -27.46 -6.21 33.41
N LEU A 660 -27.84 -4.94 33.38
CA LEU A 660 -29.17 -4.45 32.97
C LEU A 660 -30.33 -4.93 33.83
N GLY A 661 -30.10 -5.81 34.84
CA GLY A 661 -31.09 -6.41 35.72
C GLY A 661 -31.47 -7.86 35.36
N GLU A 662 -32.27 -8.48 36.25
CA GLU A 662 -32.72 -9.86 36.05
C GLU A 662 -33.64 -10.03 34.85
N GLY A 663 -33.59 -11.19 34.21
CA GLY A 663 -34.43 -11.55 33.06
C GLY A 663 -34.09 -10.85 31.74
N ARG A 664 -32.93 -10.15 31.69
CA ARG A 664 -32.47 -9.40 30.48
C ARG A 664 -31.34 -10.11 29.75
N GLY A 665 -30.94 -11.32 30.18
CA GLY A 665 -29.80 -12.04 29.59
C GLY A 665 -30.00 -12.40 28.12
N PHE A 666 -31.19 -12.82 27.73
CA PHE A 666 -31.50 -13.15 26.34
C PHE A 666 -31.38 -11.90 25.40
N GLU A 667 -31.87 -10.74 25.85
CA GLU A 667 -31.74 -9.47 25.13
C GLU A 667 -30.26 -9.06 24.93
N ILE A 668 -29.46 -9.18 26.00
CA ILE A 668 -28.02 -8.87 25.95
C ILE A 668 -27.30 -9.81 24.98
N ALA A 669 -27.63 -11.12 25.02
CA ALA A 669 -27.05 -12.11 24.11
C ALA A 669 -27.32 -11.76 22.64
N GLN A 670 -28.57 -11.39 22.29
CA GLN A 670 -28.91 -11.00 20.92
C GLN A 670 -28.22 -9.71 20.49
N GLY A 671 -28.05 -8.75 21.39
CA GLY A 671 -27.34 -7.50 21.14
C GLY A 671 -25.86 -7.70 20.85
N ARG A 672 -25.19 -8.64 21.59
CA ARG A 672 -23.78 -9.00 21.39
C ARG A 672 -23.52 -9.76 20.10
N LEU A 673 -24.37 -10.76 19.82
CA LEU A 673 -24.11 -11.72 18.75
C LEU A 673 -24.24 -11.11 17.36
N GLY A 674 -24.99 -10.03 17.17
CA GLY A 674 -25.16 -9.38 15.87
C GLY A 674 -23.85 -8.88 15.27
N PRO A 675 -23.21 -7.87 15.85
CA PRO A 675 -21.91 -7.35 15.39
C PRO A 675 -20.78 -8.39 15.47
N GLY A 676 -20.75 -9.23 16.49
CA GLY A 676 -19.79 -10.32 16.64
C GLY A 676 -19.78 -11.28 15.43
N ARG A 677 -20.96 -11.67 14.94
CA ARG A 677 -21.12 -12.49 13.72
C ARG A 677 -20.51 -11.82 12.51
N LEU A 678 -20.75 -10.52 12.37
CA LEU A 678 -20.23 -9.75 11.25
C LEU A 678 -18.71 -9.66 11.26
N HIS A 679 -18.10 -9.42 12.43
CA HIS A 679 -16.65 -9.38 12.59
C HIS A 679 -16.00 -10.73 12.23
N HIS A 680 -16.64 -11.85 12.56
CA HIS A 680 -16.18 -13.18 12.13
C HIS A 680 -16.23 -13.33 10.61
N CYS A 681 -17.31 -12.89 9.97
CA CYS A 681 -17.42 -12.93 8.50
C CYS A 681 -16.33 -12.09 7.83
N MET A 682 -16.06 -10.89 8.35
CA MET A 682 -15.02 -10.00 7.84
C MET A 682 -13.62 -10.63 7.94
N ARG A 683 -13.28 -11.22 9.10
CA ARG A 683 -11.98 -11.92 9.26
C ARG A 683 -11.84 -13.11 8.31
N LEU A 684 -12.91 -13.82 8.03
CA LEU A 684 -12.90 -14.95 7.07
C LEU A 684 -12.59 -14.51 5.65
N MET A 685 -12.98 -13.29 5.24
CA MET A 685 -12.53 -12.74 3.95
C MET A 685 -11.00 -12.64 3.91
N GLY A 686 -10.40 -12.13 4.99
CA GLY A 686 -8.94 -12.02 5.11
C GLY A 686 -8.22 -13.37 5.11
N ALA A 687 -8.74 -14.35 5.83
CA ALA A 687 -8.21 -15.71 5.85
C ALA A 687 -8.24 -16.35 4.44
N ALA A 688 -9.35 -16.20 3.73
CA ALA A 688 -9.50 -16.68 2.34
C ALA A 688 -8.54 -15.94 1.40
N GLU A 689 -8.40 -14.62 1.53
CA GLU A 689 -7.47 -13.82 0.72
C GLU A 689 -6.00 -14.23 0.96
N ARG A 690 -5.62 -14.51 2.21
CA ARG A 690 -4.30 -15.07 2.53
C ARG A 690 -4.11 -16.44 1.87
N GLY A 691 -5.13 -17.31 1.94
CA GLY A 691 -5.13 -18.61 1.25
C GLY A 691 -4.95 -18.47 -0.26
N MET A 692 -5.68 -17.57 -0.91
CA MET A 692 -5.53 -17.25 -2.34
C MET A 692 -4.10 -16.81 -2.68
N GLN A 693 -3.51 -15.91 -1.88
CA GLN A 693 -2.17 -15.40 -2.09
C GLN A 693 -1.11 -16.51 -2.00
N ILE A 694 -1.17 -17.31 -0.94
CA ILE A 694 -0.24 -18.42 -0.71
C ILE A 694 -0.40 -19.48 -1.81
N MET A 695 -1.63 -19.81 -2.20
CA MET A 695 -1.94 -20.74 -3.28
C MET A 695 -1.37 -20.28 -4.63
N ALA A 696 -1.54 -19.01 -4.98
CA ALA A 696 -1.01 -18.43 -6.20
C ALA A 696 0.52 -18.46 -6.23
N GLN A 697 1.17 -18.06 -5.14
CA GLN A 697 2.63 -18.11 -5.01
C GLN A 697 3.17 -19.54 -5.18
N ARG A 698 2.50 -20.51 -4.56
CA ARG A 698 2.86 -21.94 -4.72
C ARG A 698 2.73 -22.39 -6.15
N ALA A 699 1.63 -22.07 -6.81
CA ALA A 699 1.36 -22.48 -8.18
C ALA A 699 2.35 -21.92 -9.19
N LEU A 700 2.84 -20.70 -8.96
CA LEU A 700 3.85 -20.01 -9.79
C LEU A 700 5.28 -20.51 -9.56
N SER A 701 5.55 -21.14 -8.43
CA SER A 701 6.90 -21.61 -8.08
C SER A 701 7.07 -23.12 -8.22
N ARG A 702 5.99 -23.93 -8.08
CA ARG A 702 6.06 -25.38 -8.05
C ARG A 702 5.80 -26.01 -9.41
N LYS A 703 6.74 -26.83 -9.86
CA LYS A 703 6.59 -27.67 -11.08
C LYS A 703 6.05 -29.05 -10.71
N VAL A 704 5.09 -29.53 -11.50
CA VAL A 704 4.53 -30.88 -11.46
C VAL A 704 4.46 -31.41 -12.89
N PHE A 705 4.95 -32.66 -13.13
CA PHE A 705 5.03 -33.24 -14.47
C PHE A 705 5.66 -32.29 -15.51
N GLY A 706 6.74 -31.62 -15.14
CA GLY A 706 7.53 -30.74 -16.02
C GLY A 706 6.98 -29.32 -16.24
N LYS A 707 5.75 -29.01 -15.76
CA LYS A 707 5.09 -27.70 -15.92
C LYS A 707 4.80 -27.06 -14.56
N LEU A 708 4.65 -25.76 -14.51
CA LEU A 708 4.18 -25.07 -13.31
C LEU A 708 2.72 -25.45 -13.02
N ILE A 709 2.36 -25.51 -11.73
CA ILE A 709 0.95 -25.73 -11.35
C ILE A 709 0.06 -24.65 -12.00
N ALA A 710 0.51 -23.41 -12.06
CA ALA A 710 -0.18 -22.27 -12.70
C ALA A 710 -0.45 -22.48 -14.20
N GLU A 711 0.24 -23.41 -14.86
CA GLU A 711 0.02 -23.76 -16.28
C GLU A 711 -1.04 -24.86 -16.48
N GLN A 712 -1.47 -25.53 -15.40
CA GLN A 712 -2.47 -26.57 -15.45
C GLN A 712 -3.87 -25.96 -15.62
N GLY A 713 -4.64 -26.46 -16.57
CA GLY A 713 -5.97 -25.94 -16.89
C GLY A 713 -6.98 -26.08 -15.74
N SER A 714 -6.94 -27.21 -15.00
CA SER A 714 -7.78 -27.43 -13.81
C SER A 714 -7.50 -26.38 -12.74
N PHE A 715 -6.23 -26.11 -12.40
CA PHE A 715 -5.86 -25.11 -11.42
C PHE A 715 -6.37 -23.71 -11.80
N ARG A 716 -6.22 -23.31 -13.08
CA ARG A 716 -6.73 -22.00 -13.57
C ARG A 716 -8.24 -21.86 -13.38
N SER A 717 -8.99 -22.92 -13.63
CA SER A 717 -10.44 -22.96 -13.39
C SER A 717 -10.76 -22.82 -11.89
N ASP A 718 -10.03 -23.53 -11.05
CA ASP A 718 -10.34 -23.60 -9.62
C ASP A 718 -9.97 -22.32 -8.87
N ILE A 719 -8.82 -21.70 -9.20
CA ILE A 719 -8.47 -20.40 -8.62
C ILE A 719 -9.45 -19.30 -9.05
N ALA A 720 -9.97 -19.35 -10.27
CA ALA A 720 -11.01 -18.45 -10.75
C ALA A 720 -12.32 -18.62 -9.99
N LYS A 721 -12.77 -19.86 -9.75
CA LYS A 721 -13.95 -20.17 -8.92
C LYS A 721 -13.77 -19.64 -7.49
N CYS A 722 -12.60 -19.87 -6.88
CA CYS A 722 -12.29 -19.35 -5.55
C CYS A 722 -12.40 -17.82 -5.51
N ARG A 723 -11.87 -17.10 -6.51
CA ARG A 723 -11.99 -15.65 -6.60
C ARG A 723 -13.44 -15.18 -6.74
N ILE A 724 -14.24 -15.84 -7.56
CA ILE A 724 -15.67 -15.52 -7.75
C ILE A 724 -16.43 -15.65 -6.42
N GLU A 725 -16.27 -16.77 -5.71
CA GLU A 725 -16.95 -16.99 -4.43
C GLU A 725 -16.50 -16.00 -3.36
N LEU A 726 -15.22 -15.67 -3.30
CA LEU A 726 -14.70 -14.70 -2.37
C LEU A 726 -15.28 -13.30 -2.62
N VAL A 727 -15.26 -12.82 -3.86
CA VAL A 727 -15.80 -11.49 -4.21
C VAL A 727 -17.32 -11.42 -3.96
N LYS A 728 -18.06 -12.46 -4.36
CA LYS A 728 -19.51 -12.56 -4.12
C LYS A 728 -19.84 -12.49 -2.62
N THR A 729 -19.11 -13.24 -1.81
CA THR A 729 -19.31 -13.27 -0.36
C THR A 729 -18.90 -11.96 0.30
N ARG A 730 -17.81 -11.33 -0.16
CA ARG A 730 -17.36 -10.02 0.34
C ARG A 730 -18.43 -8.95 0.14
N LEU A 731 -19.05 -8.89 -1.02
CA LEU A 731 -20.15 -7.97 -1.29
C LEU A 731 -21.34 -8.19 -0.34
N LEU A 732 -21.69 -9.45 -0.07
CA LEU A 732 -22.74 -9.79 0.89
C LEU A 732 -22.37 -9.36 2.32
N VAL A 733 -21.13 -9.55 2.75
CA VAL A 733 -20.65 -9.13 4.07
C VAL A 733 -20.67 -7.60 4.22
N LEU A 734 -20.25 -6.87 3.19
CA LEU A 734 -20.29 -5.40 3.19
C LEU A 734 -21.73 -4.87 3.19
N GLU A 735 -22.65 -5.50 2.44
CA GLU A 735 -24.09 -5.18 2.51
C GLU A 735 -24.66 -5.44 3.90
N ALA A 736 -24.27 -6.53 4.56
CA ALA A 736 -24.70 -6.82 5.93
C ALA A 736 -24.17 -5.74 6.92
N ALA A 737 -22.95 -5.27 6.73
CA ALA A 737 -22.36 -4.19 7.52
C ALA A 737 -23.12 -2.87 7.34
N ASP A 738 -23.38 -2.47 6.09
CA ASP A 738 -24.13 -1.27 5.78
C ASP A 738 -25.57 -1.31 6.31
N GLN A 739 -26.24 -2.46 6.20
CA GLN A 739 -27.58 -2.62 6.78
C GLN A 739 -27.54 -2.55 8.31
N LEU A 740 -26.51 -3.10 8.95
CA LEU A 740 -26.35 -3.00 10.39
C LEU A 740 -26.21 -1.54 10.83
N ASP A 741 -25.39 -0.74 10.13
CA ASP A 741 -25.20 0.68 10.40
C ASP A 741 -26.49 1.50 10.20
N ARG A 742 -27.17 1.30 9.09
CA ARG A 742 -28.35 2.11 8.73
C ARG A 742 -29.66 1.68 9.43
N LEU A 743 -29.84 0.38 9.64
CA LEU A 743 -31.13 -0.19 10.03
C LEU A 743 -31.12 -0.82 11.43
N GLY A 744 -29.92 -1.04 11.99
CA GLY A 744 -29.71 -1.73 13.26
C GLY A 744 -29.92 -3.24 13.18
N ASN A 745 -29.49 -3.94 14.24
CA ASN A 745 -29.37 -5.40 14.31
C ASN A 745 -30.70 -6.15 14.00
N LYS A 746 -31.84 -5.64 14.50
CA LYS A 746 -33.15 -6.31 14.32
C LYS A 746 -33.58 -6.37 12.84
N LYS A 747 -33.38 -5.31 12.08
CA LYS A 747 -33.75 -5.25 10.66
C LYS A 747 -32.71 -5.91 9.76
N ALA A 748 -31.41 -5.80 10.09
CA ALA A 748 -30.31 -6.40 9.34
C ALA A 748 -30.17 -7.93 9.55
N ARG A 749 -30.94 -8.53 10.46
CA ARG A 749 -30.78 -9.95 10.87
C ARG A 749 -30.80 -10.96 9.73
N GLY A 750 -31.58 -10.68 8.67
CA GLY A 750 -31.65 -11.58 7.51
C GLY A 750 -30.36 -11.60 6.71
N THR A 751 -29.83 -10.44 6.37
CA THR A 751 -28.58 -10.29 5.63
C THR A 751 -27.37 -10.75 6.45
N LEU A 752 -27.38 -10.47 7.77
CA LEU A 752 -26.39 -11.01 8.71
C LEU A 752 -26.41 -12.55 8.75
N ALA A 753 -27.58 -13.17 8.74
CA ALA A 753 -27.72 -14.61 8.68
C ALA A 753 -27.17 -15.18 7.36
N MET A 754 -27.47 -14.55 6.23
CA MET A 754 -26.93 -14.95 4.93
C MET A 754 -25.40 -14.85 4.90
N ALA A 755 -24.83 -13.74 5.39
CA ALA A 755 -23.39 -13.54 5.47
C ALA A 755 -22.72 -14.60 6.36
N LYS A 756 -23.35 -14.93 7.49
CA LYS A 756 -22.83 -15.92 8.47
C LYS A 756 -22.82 -17.35 7.94
N VAL A 757 -23.70 -17.70 7.01
CA VAL A 757 -23.65 -18.98 6.28
C VAL A 757 -22.63 -18.93 5.14
N ALA A 758 -22.64 -17.87 4.34
CA ALA A 758 -21.83 -17.77 3.14
C ALA A 758 -20.33 -17.66 3.44
N ALA A 759 -19.94 -16.81 4.40
CA ALA A 759 -18.53 -16.49 4.66
C ALA A 759 -17.68 -17.69 5.13
N PRO A 760 -18.11 -18.50 6.13
CA PRO A 760 -17.30 -19.67 6.50
C PRO A 760 -17.24 -20.74 5.41
N ASN A 761 -18.34 -20.96 4.67
CA ASN A 761 -18.37 -21.93 3.59
C ASN A 761 -17.44 -21.53 2.44
N MET A 762 -17.44 -20.25 2.05
CA MET A 762 -16.50 -19.71 1.07
C MET A 762 -15.06 -19.85 1.55
N ALA A 763 -14.75 -19.44 2.80
CA ALA A 763 -13.40 -19.52 3.34
C ALA A 763 -12.87 -20.95 3.38
N LEU A 764 -13.71 -21.91 3.78
CA LEU A 764 -13.35 -23.33 3.75
C LEU A 764 -13.02 -23.79 2.34
N MET A 765 -13.83 -23.46 1.34
CA MET A 765 -13.59 -23.82 -0.04
C MET A 765 -12.25 -23.28 -0.55
N VAL A 766 -11.95 -22.01 -0.27
CA VAL A 766 -10.71 -21.37 -0.71
C VAL A 766 -9.50 -21.97 -0.01
N LEU A 767 -9.58 -22.15 1.31
CA LEU A 767 -8.47 -22.68 2.11
C LEU A 767 -8.22 -24.15 1.82
N ASP A 768 -9.25 -24.95 1.60
CA ASP A 768 -9.15 -26.36 1.18
C ASP A 768 -8.41 -26.47 -0.17
N MET A 769 -8.78 -25.65 -1.14
CA MET A 769 -8.07 -25.60 -2.43
C MET A 769 -6.61 -25.15 -2.24
N ALA A 770 -6.33 -24.19 -1.37
CA ALA A 770 -4.97 -23.76 -1.07
C ALA A 770 -4.14 -24.89 -0.44
N MET A 771 -4.72 -25.64 0.50
CA MET A 771 -4.10 -26.83 1.09
C MET A 771 -3.83 -27.89 0.03
N GLN A 772 -4.79 -28.17 -0.85
CA GLN A 772 -4.65 -29.15 -1.93
C GLN A 772 -3.48 -28.82 -2.86
N VAL A 773 -3.31 -27.55 -3.24
CA VAL A 773 -2.20 -27.06 -4.08
C VAL A 773 -0.84 -27.18 -3.38
N HIS A 774 -0.81 -27.10 -2.05
CA HIS A 774 0.41 -27.29 -1.25
C HIS A 774 0.77 -28.76 -1.03
N GLY A 775 -0.19 -29.69 -1.21
CA GLY A 775 -0.02 -31.10 -0.89
C GLY A 775 0.23 -31.31 0.60
N ALA A 776 1.12 -32.20 0.99
CA ALA A 776 1.39 -32.51 2.40
C ALA A 776 1.76 -31.27 3.24
N ALA A 777 2.47 -30.30 2.66
CA ALA A 777 2.81 -29.05 3.35
C ALA A 777 1.57 -28.20 3.71
N GLY A 778 0.47 -28.34 2.99
CA GLY A 778 -0.80 -27.67 3.32
C GLY A 778 -1.50 -28.25 4.54
N LEU A 779 -1.16 -29.50 4.95
CA LEU A 779 -1.71 -30.19 6.11
C LEU A 779 -0.84 -30.04 7.35
N SER A 780 0.40 -29.61 7.20
CA SER A 780 1.39 -29.49 8.28
C SER A 780 1.49 -28.05 8.81
N SER A 781 2.20 -27.88 9.92
CA SER A 781 2.56 -26.58 10.51
C SER A 781 3.60 -25.80 9.68
N ASP A 782 4.07 -26.33 8.55
CA ASP A 782 4.93 -25.59 7.60
C ASP A 782 4.21 -24.41 6.94
N THR A 783 2.88 -24.41 6.97
CA THR A 783 2.04 -23.32 6.48
C THR A 783 0.94 -22.99 7.49
N CYS A 784 0.43 -21.76 7.46
CA CYS A 784 -0.71 -21.36 8.29
C CYS A 784 -2.07 -21.92 7.80
N LEU A 785 -2.10 -22.65 6.68
CA LEU A 785 -3.34 -23.04 5.99
C LEU A 785 -4.23 -23.94 6.82
N ALA A 786 -3.66 -24.96 7.46
CA ALA A 786 -4.42 -25.91 8.28
C ALA A 786 -5.10 -25.20 9.47
N HIS A 787 -4.40 -24.27 10.13
CA HIS A 787 -4.95 -23.49 11.24
C HIS A 787 -6.03 -22.50 10.78
N LEU A 788 -5.81 -21.79 9.66
CA LEU A 788 -6.83 -20.92 9.06
C LEU A 788 -8.08 -21.72 8.66
N TRP A 789 -7.92 -22.92 8.11
CA TRP A 789 -9.02 -23.81 7.76
C TRP A 789 -9.78 -24.29 9.01
N ALA A 790 -9.08 -24.71 10.06
CA ALA A 790 -9.69 -25.12 11.34
C ALA A 790 -10.50 -23.97 11.96
N THR A 791 -9.95 -22.75 11.95
CA THR A 791 -10.63 -21.53 12.42
C THR A 791 -11.88 -21.25 11.58
N ALA A 792 -11.79 -21.35 10.26
CA ALA A 792 -12.95 -21.16 9.37
C ALA A 792 -14.04 -22.21 9.63
N ARG A 793 -13.64 -23.48 9.90
CA ARG A 793 -14.58 -24.56 10.20
C ARG A 793 -15.30 -24.34 11.55
N THR A 794 -14.60 -23.82 12.53
CA THR A 794 -15.19 -23.44 13.83
C THR A 794 -16.32 -22.43 13.64
N LEU A 795 -16.15 -21.46 12.74
CA LEU A 795 -17.11 -20.38 12.53
C LEU A 795 -18.40 -20.81 11.78
N ARG A 796 -18.50 -22.04 11.31
CA ARG A 796 -19.79 -22.61 10.91
C ARG A 796 -20.67 -23.01 12.11
N ILE A 797 -20.09 -23.07 13.32
CA ILE A 797 -20.77 -23.50 14.55
C ILE A 797 -20.84 -22.34 15.56
N ALA A 798 -19.74 -21.63 15.80
CA ALA A 798 -19.67 -20.54 16.76
C ALA A 798 -20.61 -19.38 16.37
N ASP A 799 -21.17 -18.70 17.38
CA ASP A 799 -22.16 -17.62 17.25
C ASP A 799 -23.45 -18.02 16.47
N GLY A 800 -23.79 -19.29 16.54
CA GLY A 800 -24.91 -19.92 15.89
C GLY A 800 -24.51 -20.76 14.68
N PRO A 801 -24.88 -22.04 14.65
CA PRO A 801 -24.59 -22.92 13.53
C PRO A 801 -25.38 -22.56 12.26
N ASP A 802 -24.93 -23.08 11.11
CA ASP A 802 -25.56 -22.84 9.79
C ASP A 802 -27.07 -23.05 9.85
N GLU A 803 -27.54 -24.08 10.54
CA GLU A 803 -28.98 -24.46 10.66
C GLU A 803 -29.81 -23.35 11.34
N VAL A 804 -29.29 -22.68 12.34
CA VAL A 804 -29.97 -21.54 13.03
C VAL A 804 -30.13 -20.37 12.07
N HIS A 805 -29.12 -20.11 11.28
CA HIS A 805 -29.13 -18.99 10.32
C HIS A 805 -30.01 -19.33 9.10
N LEU A 806 -29.92 -20.54 8.56
CA LEU A 806 -30.79 -21.02 7.49
C LEU A 806 -32.27 -21.01 7.92
N GLY A 807 -32.57 -21.43 9.16
CA GLY A 807 -33.93 -21.34 9.72
C GLY A 807 -34.40 -19.87 9.83
N THR A 808 -33.53 -18.92 10.18
CA THR A 808 -33.85 -17.49 10.20
C THR A 808 -34.17 -16.98 8.79
N ILE A 809 -33.36 -17.32 7.79
CA ILE A 809 -33.54 -16.91 6.39
C ILE A 809 -34.86 -17.48 5.86
N ALA A 810 -35.11 -18.79 6.06
CA ALA A 810 -36.33 -19.46 5.60
C ALA A 810 -37.59 -18.85 6.23
N LYS A 811 -37.56 -18.53 7.54
CA LYS A 811 -38.69 -17.87 8.22
C LYS A 811 -38.99 -16.52 7.61
N LEU A 812 -37.98 -15.71 7.32
CA LEU A 812 -38.17 -14.39 6.71
C LEU A 812 -38.71 -14.50 5.29
N GLU A 813 -38.25 -15.45 4.51
CA GLU A 813 -38.72 -15.67 3.13
C GLU A 813 -40.18 -16.14 3.09
N LEU A 814 -40.52 -17.08 3.96
CA LEU A 814 -41.92 -17.55 4.10
C LEU A 814 -42.86 -16.44 4.64
N GLN A 815 -42.34 -15.49 5.45
CA GLN A 815 -43.11 -14.32 5.85
C GLN A 815 -43.37 -13.36 4.67
N ARG A 816 -42.41 -13.18 3.77
CA ARG A 816 -42.58 -12.37 2.55
C ARG A 816 -43.64 -12.95 1.61
N ALA A 817 -43.70 -14.27 1.49
CA ALA A 817 -44.68 -14.94 0.64
C ALA A 817 -46.13 -14.86 1.17
N LYS A 818 -46.31 -14.40 2.43
CA LYS A 818 -47.66 -14.21 3.05
C LYS A 818 -48.12 -12.77 2.93
N LEU A 819 -47.31 -11.86 2.45
CA LEU A 819 -47.62 -10.46 2.18
C LEU A 819 -48.01 -10.26 0.71
#